data_969604e1ecd445b1d349ec0103f93447
#
_entry.id   969604e1ecd445b1d349ec0103f93447
#
_cell.length_a   1.000
_cell.length_b   1.000
_cell.length_c   1.000
_cell.angle_alpha   90.00
_cell.angle_beta   90.00
_cell.angle_gamma   90.00
#
_symmetry.space_group_name_H-M   'P 1'
#
loop_
_entity.id
_entity.type
_entity.pdbx_description
1 polymer ?
#
loop_
_entity_poly.entity_id
_entity_poly.type
_entity_poly.pdbx_seq_one_letter_code
_entity_poly.pdbx_strand_id
1 'polypeptide(L)'
;MDYPSNPTSGSTHEIVDDPANDNSYWITGMSMDYVVHYYGNTNTAQYFAMPMGSMPHGIVFDPTGALWVSLEYAGQVVKLDQTTGAILVSVDVNIQASPSSPVPLDPHPHAIAIGADGVTIWFTGKNTSTVGKINPVNGVITSASTVTHYNLPTVAATPIYLELGTDGNIWGTELTGNNIFRVTPTGTVTEFAIPTSNSRPIAIKVGPAGDPYLWFTEEAGNNIGKISYSGVIEEFPVPKSQSNSILAGLAFDAQGNLWTQSYVNQNNLPPTGPDYIVRMGNTILNAPNGDISSVLITRYQAESQGTVFHRIILGDDGDMWFTELALNNIGKVRIVPNPAPLLAATTPTSSDSRVTLYNSTTAANLGFVNPFPGFTGVINTATGSFSNNGVAYTVAAAGAGGGPAIAIVNTQTGEVTKSFFAYNPAFSGGVTIALADFNNDGVLDIVTGAGPGGGPQVNIFDGSNFSLIKSFFAFDSNFTGGVNVGAGDINQDGFMDIVAAAGAGGGPEVRVFNGATLAVISQWYAYESSFSGGVTVAVGDLGDDGVFEVVTGTGSGGSPLVKVFNANTGAFINQFLAYADSFKGGISVGINDGDGNGTLDIITGAGAGGGPQVNAFDYPTLDLLFSFYSGDSTNTKGVVVGTINGQFLVG
;
A
#
# COMPACT_ATOMS: atom_id res chain seq x y z
N MET A 1 4.80 -3.31 -9.79
CA MET A 1 5.29 -3.85 -11.10
C MET A 1 4.38 -3.34 -12.17
N ASP A 2 4.93 -2.74 -13.23
CA ASP A 2 4.14 -2.33 -14.38
C ASP A 2 4.01 -3.50 -15.34
N TYR A 3 2.80 -3.85 -15.68
CA TYR A 3 2.53 -4.95 -16.62
C TYR A 3 2.26 -4.35 -18.01
N PRO A 4 3.12 -4.60 -19.01
CA PRO A 4 2.93 -4.01 -20.32
C PRO A 4 1.65 -4.54 -20.98
N SER A 5 0.72 -3.64 -21.29
CA SER A 5 -0.35 -3.94 -22.23
C SER A 5 0.21 -3.80 -23.64
N ASN A 6 0.31 -4.90 -24.38
CA ASN A 6 0.79 -4.87 -25.77
C ASN A 6 -0.39 -4.73 -26.73
N PRO A 7 -0.32 -3.93 -27.79
CA PRO A 7 0.83 -3.56 -28.60
C PRO A 7 1.53 -2.28 -28.15
N THR A 8 2.78 -2.12 -28.55
CA THR A 8 3.81 -1.16 -28.13
C THR A 8 3.50 0.33 -28.26
N SER A 9 2.30 0.70 -28.60
CA SER A 9 1.80 2.09 -28.66
C SER A 9 0.30 2.09 -28.44
N GLY A 10 -0.17 2.65 -27.36
CA GLY A 10 -1.58 2.70 -26.99
C GLY A 10 -1.75 3.45 -25.67
N SER A 11 -2.97 3.52 -25.18
CA SER A 11 -3.25 4.10 -23.87
C SER A 11 -4.25 3.22 -23.14
N THR A 12 -3.84 2.59 -22.03
CA THR A 12 -4.75 1.94 -21.09
C THR A 12 -5.63 3.00 -20.44
N HIS A 13 -6.94 2.78 -20.44
CA HIS A 13 -7.87 3.80 -19.96
C HIS A 13 -8.69 3.30 -18.78
N GLU A 14 -9.77 2.58 -19.03
CA GLU A 14 -10.62 2.01 -17.99
C GLU A 14 -10.14 0.62 -17.61
N ILE A 15 -10.40 0.22 -16.37
CA ILE A 15 -10.17 -1.12 -15.86
C ILE A 15 -11.38 -1.54 -15.01
N VAL A 16 -11.85 -2.76 -15.19
CA VAL A 16 -12.87 -3.40 -14.36
C VAL A 16 -12.45 -4.82 -14.01
N ASP A 17 -12.85 -5.26 -12.86
CA ASP A 17 -12.64 -6.62 -12.38
C ASP A 17 -13.56 -7.61 -13.13
N ASP A 18 -13.08 -8.81 -13.43
CA ASP A 18 -13.90 -9.85 -14.05
C ASP A 18 -14.75 -10.54 -12.98
N PRO A 19 -16.09 -10.54 -13.08
CA PRO A 19 -16.95 -11.18 -12.08
C PRO A 19 -16.78 -12.70 -11.98
N ALA A 20 -15.94 -13.32 -12.82
CA ALA A 20 -15.55 -14.73 -12.68
C ALA A 20 -14.69 -15.00 -11.44
N ASN A 21 -14.17 -13.96 -10.79
CA ASN A 21 -13.36 -14.01 -9.56
C ASN A 21 -12.13 -14.92 -9.70
N ASP A 22 -11.35 -14.69 -10.75
CA ASP A 22 -10.17 -15.47 -11.10
C ASP A 22 -8.88 -14.66 -11.20
N ASN A 23 -8.86 -13.45 -10.58
CA ASN A 23 -7.80 -12.46 -10.67
C ASN A 23 -7.52 -12.05 -12.11
N SER A 24 -8.59 -11.77 -12.85
CA SER A 24 -8.48 -11.23 -14.21
C SER A 24 -9.25 -9.90 -14.37
N TYR A 25 -8.82 -9.10 -15.33
CA TYR A 25 -9.28 -7.72 -15.48
C TYR A 25 -9.55 -7.40 -16.94
N TRP A 26 -10.59 -6.61 -17.18
CA TRP A 26 -10.87 -6.11 -18.51
C TRP A 26 -10.51 -4.63 -18.60
N ILE A 27 -9.78 -4.27 -19.67
CA ILE A 27 -9.17 -2.95 -19.83
C ILE A 27 -9.50 -2.42 -21.23
N THR A 28 -9.78 -1.12 -21.33
CA THR A 28 -9.92 -0.45 -22.63
C THR A 28 -8.61 0.19 -23.05
N GLY A 29 -8.21 -0.04 -24.30
CA GLY A 29 -7.05 0.56 -24.96
C GLY A 29 -7.49 1.59 -25.99
N MET A 30 -7.71 2.82 -25.54
CA MET A 30 -8.42 3.87 -26.30
C MET A 30 -7.77 4.19 -27.66
N SER A 31 -6.48 4.49 -27.69
CA SER A 31 -5.82 4.95 -28.90
C SER A 31 -5.44 3.85 -29.89
N MET A 32 -5.69 2.58 -29.55
CA MET A 32 -5.34 1.40 -30.37
C MET A 32 -6.55 0.57 -30.75
N ASP A 33 -7.77 1.02 -30.41
CA ASP A 33 -9.01 0.29 -30.70
C ASP A 33 -8.99 -1.16 -30.22
N TYR A 34 -8.55 -1.40 -28.98
CA TYR A 34 -8.57 -2.72 -28.33
C TYR A 34 -9.32 -2.71 -27.02
N VAL A 35 -9.93 -3.87 -26.73
CA VAL A 35 -10.30 -4.27 -25.37
C VAL A 35 -9.38 -5.42 -24.98
N VAL A 36 -8.87 -5.40 -23.77
CA VAL A 36 -7.87 -6.35 -23.28
C VAL A 36 -8.46 -7.14 -22.12
N HIS A 37 -8.34 -8.45 -22.14
CA HIS A 37 -8.53 -9.31 -20.99
C HIS A 37 -7.18 -9.70 -20.44
N TYR A 38 -6.86 -9.22 -19.26
CA TYR A 38 -5.60 -9.46 -18.58
C TYR A 38 -5.78 -10.47 -17.44
N TYR A 39 -4.91 -11.46 -17.36
CA TYR A 39 -4.91 -12.54 -16.38
C TYR A 39 -3.78 -12.32 -15.37
N GLY A 40 -4.10 -11.82 -14.16
CA GLY A 40 -3.11 -11.47 -13.12
C GLY A 40 -2.31 -12.67 -12.62
N ASN A 41 -2.92 -13.85 -12.54
CA ASN A 41 -2.25 -15.07 -12.07
C ASN A 41 -1.15 -15.58 -13.01
N THR A 42 -1.21 -15.29 -14.31
CA THR A 42 -0.25 -15.76 -15.30
C THR A 42 0.55 -14.65 -15.93
N ASN A 43 0.24 -13.40 -15.61
CA ASN A 43 0.82 -12.19 -16.22
C ASN A 43 0.72 -12.25 -17.76
N THR A 44 -0.48 -12.58 -18.27
CA THR A 44 -0.74 -12.68 -19.71
C THR A 44 -1.96 -11.88 -20.10
N ALA A 45 -2.04 -11.43 -21.36
CA ALA A 45 -3.14 -10.65 -21.87
C ALA A 45 -3.66 -11.20 -23.21
N GLN A 46 -4.98 -11.15 -23.38
CA GLN A 46 -5.65 -11.41 -24.64
C GLN A 46 -6.22 -10.10 -25.20
N TYR A 47 -5.98 -9.82 -26.47
CA TYR A 47 -6.36 -8.57 -27.12
C TYR A 47 -7.51 -8.79 -28.10
N PHE A 48 -8.54 -7.97 -28.00
CA PHE A 48 -9.72 -8.01 -28.86
C PHE A 48 -9.82 -6.70 -29.64
N ALA A 49 -9.64 -6.78 -30.98
CA ALA A 49 -9.71 -5.60 -31.82
C ALA A 49 -11.14 -5.07 -31.93
N MET A 50 -11.31 -3.78 -31.72
CA MET A 50 -12.54 -3.04 -31.95
C MET A 50 -12.50 -2.35 -33.35
N PRO A 51 -13.63 -1.84 -33.85
CA PRO A 51 -13.64 -1.12 -35.11
C PRO A 51 -12.62 0.03 -35.12
N MET A 52 -11.87 0.14 -36.21
CA MET A 52 -10.81 1.15 -36.34
C MET A 52 -11.34 2.57 -36.12
N GLY A 53 -10.69 3.35 -35.26
CA GLY A 53 -11.06 4.71 -34.89
C GLY A 53 -12.22 4.78 -33.89
N SER A 54 -12.67 3.66 -33.32
CA SER A 54 -13.81 3.63 -32.38
C SER A 54 -13.48 4.13 -30.99
N MET A 55 -12.21 4.08 -30.58
CA MET A 55 -11.69 4.47 -29.28
C MET A 55 -12.52 3.90 -28.12
N PRO A 56 -12.39 2.60 -27.78
CA PRO A 56 -13.10 1.99 -26.65
C PRO A 56 -12.71 2.67 -25.35
N HIS A 57 -13.72 3.07 -24.54
CA HIS A 57 -13.51 3.87 -23.34
C HIS A 57 -14.17 3.28 -22.11
N GLY A 58 -15.43 3.62 -21.82
CA GLY A 58 -16.16 3.07 -20.68
C GLY A 58 -16.38 1.57 -20.81
N ILE A 59 -16.22 0.83 -19.71
CA ILE A 59 -16.39 -0.61 -19.66
C ILE A 59 -17.11 -1.00 -18.37
N VAL A 60 -18.05 -1.94 -18.44
CA VAL A 60 -18.82 -2.40 -17.27
C VAL A 60 -19.39 -3.79 -17.50
N PHE A 61 -19.55 -4.57 -16.44
CA PHE A 61 -20.33 -5.78 -16.42
C PHE A 61 -21.77 -5.50 -15.97
N ASP A 62 -22.75 -6.09 -16.65
CA ASP A 62 -24.09 -6.16 -16.11
C ASP A 62 -24.24 -7.30 -15.08
N PRO A 63 -25.30 -7.33 -14.26
CA PRO A 63 -25.49 -8.37 -13.24
C PRO A 63 -25.59 -9.80 -13.79
N THR A 64 -25.73 -9.99 -15.09
CA THR A 64 -25.70 -11.32 -15.73
C THR A 64 -24.28 -11.75 -16.12
N GLY A 65 -23.27 -10.90 -15.87
CA GLY A 65 -21.88 -11.12 -16.26
C GLY A 65 -21.59 -10.76 -17.72
N ALA A 66 -22.47 -10.01 -18.40
CA ALA A 66 -22.21 -9.58 -19.76
C ALA A 66 -21.38 -8.29 -19.80
N LEU A 67 -20.36 -8.29 -20.65
CA LEU A 67 -19.43 -7.19 -20.80
C LEU A 67 -19.96 -6.15 -21.80
N TRP A 68 -20.05 -4.90 -21.38
CA TRP A 68 -20.46 -3.75 -22.17
C TRP A 68 -19.31 -2.72 -22.27
N VAL A 69 -19.15 -2.15 -23.46
CA VAL A 69 -18.10 -1.18 -23.76
C VAL A 69 -18.68 -0.01 -24.54
N SER A 70 -18.30 1.23 -24.17
CA SER A 70 -18.56 2.40 -25.02
C SER A 70 -17.45 2.55 -26.07
N LEU A 71 -17.85 2.80 -27.30
CA LEU A 71 -16.97 3.15 -28.41
C LEU A 71 -17.12 4.66 -28.64
N GLU A 72 -16.25 5.46 -27.98
CA GLU A 72 -16.42 6.90 -27.80
C GLU A 72 -16.56 7.66 -29.12
N TYR A 73 -15.68 7.33 -30.11
CA TYR A 73 -15.67 8.02 -31.39
C TYR A 73 -16.51 7.32 -32.48
N ALA A 74 -17.15 6.20 -32.15
CA ALA A 74 -18.12 5.57 -33.03
C ALA A 74 -19.57 5.90 -32.65
N GLY A 75 -19.80 6.61 -31.52
CA GLY A 75 -21.12 6.90 -31.03
C GLY A 75 -21.94 5.64 -30.71
N GLN A 76 -21.29 4.61 -30.16
CA GLN A 76 -21.91 3.31 -29.92
C GLN A 76 -21.65 2.80 -28.50
N VAL A 77 -22.59 1.98 -27.99
CA VAL A 77 -22.36 1.12 -26.83
C VAL A 77 -22.58 -0.32 -27.28
N VAL A 78 -21.60 -1.18 -27.03
CA VAL A 78 -21.56 -2.55 -27.54
C VAL A 78 -21.48 -3.58 -26.45
N LYS A 79 -22.08 -4.77 -26.69
CA LYS A 79 -21.89 -5.97 -25.87
C LYS A 79 -20.89 -6.88 -26.58
N LEU A 80 -19.90 -7.38 -25.81
CA LEU A 80 -18.85 -8.25 -26.35
C LEU A 80 -19.06 -9.71 -25.95
N ASP A 81 -18.67 -10.60 -26.84
CA ASP A 81 -18.36 -11.98 -26.51
C ASP A 81 -16.97 -12.04 -25.86
N GLN A 82 -16.92 -12.46 -24.62
CA GLN A 82 -15.69 -12.43 -23.81
C GLN A 82 -14.64 -13.47 -24.25
N THR A 83 -15.02 -14.44 -25.07
CA THR A 83 -14.10 -15.46 -25.59
C THR A 83 -13.48 -15.04 -26.93
N THR A 84 -14.28 -14.45 -27.79
CA THR A 84 -13.89 -14.15 -29.17
C THR A 84 -13.67 -12.66 -29.44
N GLY A 85 -14.15 -11.78 -28.55
CA GLY A 85 -14.17 -10.32 -28.76
C GLY A 85 -15.22 -9.86 -29.78
N ALA A 86 -16.06 -10.75 -30.28
CA ALA A 86 -17.09 -10.38 -31.26
C ALA A 86 -18.15 -9.45 -30.65
N ILE A 87 -18.56 -8.44 -31.40
CA ILE A 87 -19.69 -7.57 -31.02
C ILE A 87 -21.00 -8.34 -31.18
N LEU A 88 -21.66 -8.67 -30.07
CA LEU A 88 -22.93 -9.38 -30.03
C LEU A 88 -24.13 -8.45 -30.18
N VAL A 89 -24.02 -7.25 -29.62
CA VAL A 89 -25.03 -6.19 -29.66
C VAL A 89 -24.31 -4.87 -29.93
N SER A 90 -24.85 -4.04 -30.79
CA SER A 90 -24.40 -2.65 -30.96
C SER A 90 -25.60 -1.72 -30.95
N VAL A 91 -25.56 -0.71 -30.08
CA VAL A 91 -26.58 0.33 -29.98
C VAL A 91 -25.96 1.65 -30.42
N ASP A 92 -26.54 2.26 -31.47
CA ASP A 92 -26.20 3.64 -31.90
C ASP A 92 -26.78 4.62 -30.87
N VAL A 93 -25.89 5.39 -30.22
CA VAL A 93 -26.27 6.36 -29.19
C VAL A 93 -26.21 7.80 -29.67
N ASN A 94 -26.03 8.00 -30.98
CA ASN A 94 -26.05 9.34 -31.59
C ASN A 94 -27.38 10.05 -31.38
N ILE A 95 -27.31 11.36 -31.13
CA ILE A 95 -28.49 12.22 -31.08
C ILE A 95 -28.99 12.37 -32.52
N GLN A 96 -30.21 11.89 -32.76
CA GLN A 96 -30.78 11.83 -34.10
C GLN A 96 -30.92 13.21 -34.73
N ALA A 97 -30.73 13.28 -36.05
CA ALA A 97 -30.90 14.50 -36.83
C ALA A 97 -32.32 15.10 -36.65
N SER A 98 -32.39 16.42 -36.58
CA SER A 98 -33.65 17.18 -36.48
C SER A 98 -33.66 18.29 -37.55
N PRO A 99 -34.81 18.92 -37.80
CA PRO A 99 -34.87 20.06 -38.77
C PRO A 99 -33.90 21.21 -38.42
N SER A 100 -33.57 21.38 -37.13
CA SER A 100 -32.61 22.39 -36.66
C SER A 100 -31.16 21.89 -36.64
N SER A 101 -30.96 20.57 -36.70
CA SER A 101 -29.64 19.94 -36.77
C SER A 101 -29.73 18.74 -37.73
N PRO A 102 -29.51 18.93 -39.04
CA PRO A 102 -29.78 17.93 -40.07
C PRO A 102 -28.75 16.77 -40.08
N VAL A 103 -27.70 16.85 -39.28
CA VAL A 103 -26.68 15.80 -39.08
C VAL A 103 -26.83 15.26 -37.67
N PRO A 104 -26.81 13.94 -37.47
CA PRO A 104 -26.72 13.35 -36.13
C PRO A 104 -25.51 13.90 -35.40
N LEU A 105 -25.63 14.10 -34.08
CA LEU A 105 -24.54 14.54 -33.22
C LEU A 105 -24.02 13.33 -32.47
N ASP A 106 -22.72 13.07 -32.59
CA ASP A 106 -22.01 12.07 -31.79
C ASP A 106 -21.84 12.63 -30.37
N PRO A 107 -22.44 11.99 -29.35
CA PRO A 107 -22.28 12.40 -27.97
C PRO A 107 -20.91 12.09 -27.40
N HIS A 108 -20.08 11.30 -28.07
CA HIS A 108 -18.86 10.72 -27.51
C HIS A 108 -19.17 10.01 -26.18
N PRO A 109 -19.77 8.80 -26.22
CA PRO A 109 -20.13 8.07 -25.00
C PRO A 109 -18.86 7.68 -24.24
N HIS A 110 -18.58 8.39 -23.14
CA HIS A 110 -17.30 8.25 -22.41
C HIS A 110 -17.42 7.22 -21.30
N ALA A 111 -18.15 7.50 -20.23
CA ALA A 111 -18.42 6.53 -19.17
C ALA A 111 -19.75 5.82 -19.39
N ILE A 112 -19.87 4.59 -18.91
CA ILE A 112 -21.12 3.82 -18.88
C ILE A 112 -21.35 3.25 -17.47
N ALA A 113 -22.62 3.12 -17.09
CA ALA A 113 -23.04 2.53 -15.83
C ALA A 113 -24.35 1.73 -16.00
N ILE A 114 -24.54 0.69 -15.20
CA ILE A 114 -25.77 -0.06 -15.16
C ILE A 114 -26.72 0.60 -14.18
N GLY A 115 -27.99 0.78 -14.59
CA GLY A 115 -29.02 1.35 -13.73
C GLY A 115 -29.47 0.43 -12.61
N ALA A 116 -30.23 0.95 -11.65
CA ALA A 116 -30.73 0.22 -10.49
C ALA A 116 -31.63 -1.00 -10.84
N ASP A 117 -32.17 -1.04 -12.06
CA ASP A 117 -32.92 -2.19 -12.57
C ASP A 117 -32.04 -3.36 -13.04
N GLY A 118 -30.72 -3.19 -13.03
CA GLY A 118 -29.72 -4.17 -13.47
C GLY A 118 -29.65 -4.37 -15.00
N VAL A 119 -30.38 -3.60 -15.79
CA VAL A 119 -30.48 -3.80 -17.26
C VAL A 119 -30.24 -2.52 -18.03
N THR A 120 -30.84 -1.41 -17.61
CA THR A 120 -30.69 -0.11 -18.27
C THR A 120 -29.23 0.32 -18.27
N ILE A 121 -28.70 0.73 -19.43
CA ILE A 121 -27.36 1.28 -19.54
C ILE A 121 -27.44 2.79 -19.63
N TRP A 122 -26.71 3.48 -18.76
CA TRP A 122 -26.52 4.92 -18.78
C TRP A 122 -25.13 5.25 -19.33
N PHE A 123 -25.00 6.38 -20.02
CA PHE A 123 -23.72 6.84 -20.56
C PHE A 123 -23.61 8.37 -20.49
N THR A 124 -22.39 8.88 -20.39
CA THR A 124 -22.11 10.31 -20.52
C THR A 124 -21.98 10.70 -21.99
N GLY A 125 -22.61 11.80 -22.39
CA GLY A 125 -22.41 12.43 -23.70
C GLY A 125 -21.41 13.57 -23.56
N LYS A 126 -20.12 13.23 -23.51
CA LYS A 126 -18.99 14.13 -23.24
C LYS A 126 -18.96 15.35 -24.16
N ASN A 127 -19.24 15.14 -25.45
CA ASN A 127 -19.22 16.19 -26.48
C ASN A 127 -20.51 17.03 -26.54
N THR A 128 -21.60 16.52 -25.99
CA THR A 128 -22.94 17.15 -26.09
C THR A 128 -23.48 17.68 -24.78
N SER A 129 -22.75 17.55 -23.67
CA SER A 129 -23.21 17.90 -22.31
C SER A 129 -24.56 17.25 -21.99
N THR A 130 -24.63 15.93 -22.24
CA THR A 130 -25.82 15.12 -21.98
C THR A 130 -25.48 13.91 -21.12
N VAL A 131 -26.50 13.36 -20.49
CA VAL A 131 -26.49 11.99 -19.98
C VAL A 131 -27.51 11.18 -20.78
N GLY A 132 -27.07 10.05 -21.33
CA GLY A 132 -27.91 9.21 -22.16
C GLY A 132 -28.35 7.94 -21.44
N LYS A 133 -29.48 7.40 -21.88
CA LYS A 133 -30.08 6.17 -21.35
C LYS A 133 -30.47 5.25 -22.50
N ILE A 134 -29.96 4.02 -22.50
CA ILE A 134 -30.38 2.95 -23.41
C ILE A 134 -31.51 2.18 -22.75
N ASN A 135 -32.70 2.24 -23.35
CA ASN A 135 -33.90 1.64 -22.79
C ASN A 135 -34.01 0.16 -23.19
N PRO A 136 -34.19 -0.77 -22.25
CA PRO A 136 -34.36 -2.19 -22.58
C PRO A 136 -35.66 -2.45 -23.34
N VAL A 137 -35.65 -3.44 -24.23
CA VAL A 137 -36.84 -3.95 -24.90
C VAL A 137 -37.16 -5.33 -24.31
N ASN A 138 -38.34 -5.48 -23.71
CA ASN A 138 -38.71 -6.70 -22.99
C ASN A 138 -37.68 -7.15 -21.94
N GLY A 139 -37.08 -6.20 -21.23
CA GLY A 139 -36.12 -6.47 -20.16
C GLY A 139 -34.69 -6.81 -20.61
N VAL A 140 -34.36 -6.60 -21.89
CA VAL A 140 -33.00 -6.84 -22.43
C VAL A 140 -32.58 -5.69 -23.34
N ILE A 141 -31.27 -5.39 -23.38
CA ILE A 141 -30.71 -4.46 -24.37
C ILE A 141 -30.40 -5.25 -25.66
N THR A 142 -30.86 -4.69 -26.77
CA THR A 142 -30.67 -5.22 -28.12
C THR A 142 -30.27 -4.07 -29.05
N SER A 143 -29.85 -4.38 -30.28
CA SER A 143 -29.56 -3.35 -31.29
C SER A 143 -30.81 -2.53 -31.72
N ALA A 144 -32.01 -2.95 -31.32
CA ALA A 144 -33.27 -2.22 -31.52
C ALA A 144 -33.68 -1.39 -30.29
N SER A 145 -32.89 -1.37 -29.23
CA SER A 145 -33.15 -0.57 -28.02
C SER A 145 -33.11 0.92 -28.35
N THR A 146 -34.04 1.67 -27.77
CA THR A 146 -34.13 3.13 -27.98
C THR A 146 -33.22 3.87 -27.02
N VAL A 147 -32.74 5.02 -27.42
CA VAL A 147 -31.90 5.90 -26.61
C VAL A 147 -32.65 7.18 -26.26
N THR A 148 -32.53 7.59 -25.01
CA THR A 148 -33.05 8.86 -24.51
C THR A 148 -31.88 9.72 -24.02
N HIS A 149 -31.84 10.98 -24.42
CA HIS A 149 -30.80 11.92 -23.96
C HIS A 149 -31.43 12.97 -23.04
N TYR A 150 -30.73 13.30 -21.98
CA TYR A 150 -31.11 14.33 -21.02
C TYR A 150 -30.00 15.39 -21.01
N ASN A 151 -30.36 16.66 -21.28
CA ASN A 151 -29.38 17.74 -21.23
C ASN A 151 -28.99 18.06 -19.80
N LEU A 152 -27.71 18.25 -19.58
CA LEU A 152 -27.21 18.86 -18.34
C LEU A 152 -27.55 20.36 -18.38
N PRO A 153 -27.96 20.98 -17.26
CA PRO A 153 -28.22 22.42 -17.18
C PRO A 153 -27.01 23.28 -17.56
N THR A 154 -25.80 22.85 -17.14
CA THR A 154 -24.54 23.54 -17.48
C THR A 154 -24.12 23.25 -18.92
N VAL A 155 -24.00 24.32 -19.73
CA VAL A 155 -23.53 24.22 -21.11
C VAL A 155 -22.03 23.96 -21.15
N ALA A 156 -21.59 23.07 -22.05
CA ALA A 156 -20.20 22.62 -22.17
C ALA A 156 -19.66 22.01 -20.86
N ALA A 157 -20.50 21.25 -20.16
CA ALA A 157 -20.18 20.63 -18.87
C ALA A 157 -19.13 19.53 -18.95
N THR A 158 -18.98 18.88 -20.11
CA THR A 158 -18.06 17.75 -20.32
C THR A 158 -18.25 16.65 -19.26
N PRO A 159 -19.41 15.94 -19.24
CA PRO A 159 -19.62 14.84 -18.30
C PRO A 159 -18.72 13.66 -18.65
N ILE A 160 -17.99 13.11 -17.63
CA ILE A 160 -16.96 12.10 -17.89
C ILE A 160 -17.10 10.83 -17.06
N TYR A 161 -17.76 10.88 -15.89
CA TYR A 161 -17.90 9.71 -15.02
C TYR A 161 -19.34 9.47 -14.61
N LEU A 162 -19.67 8.19 -14.37
CA LEU A 162 -20.95 7.75 -13.84
C LEU A 162 -20.77 6.73 -12.74
N GLU A 163 -21.63 6.81 -11.73
CA GLU A 163 -21.74 5.85 -10.64
C GLU A 163 -23.21 5.67 -10.26
N LEU A 164 -23.63 4.44 -9.98
CA LEU A 164 -24.95 4.17 -9.42
C LEU A 164 -24.94 4.43 -7.92
N GLY A 165 -25.66 5.44 -7.46
CA GLY A 165 -25.82 5.70 -6.03
C GLY A 165 -26.69 4.67 -5.33
N THR A 166 -26.51 4.49 -4.01
CA THR A 166 -27.38 3.62 -3.19
C THR A 166 -28.82 4.16 -3.10
N ASP A 167 -29.05 5.39 -3.53
CA ASP A 167 -30.38 6.02 -3.68
C ASP A 167 -31.09 5.58 -4.98
N GLY A 168 -30.45 4.74 -5.80
CA GLY A 168 -30.98 4.26 -7.09
C GLY A 168 -30.91 5.27 -8.23
N ASN A 169 -30.30 6.43 -8.02
CA ASN A 169 -30.03 7.42 -9.07
C ASN A 169 -28.64 7.23 -9.66
N ILE A 170 -28.45 7.72 -10.87
CA ILE A 170 -27.12 7.82 -11.48
C ILE A 170 -26.51 9.17 -11.10
N TRP A 171 -25.28 9.13 -10.62
CA TRP A 171 -24.47 10.29 -10.28
C TRP A 171 -23.27 10.38 -11.21
N GLY A 172 -22.79 11.60 -11.48
CA GLY A 172 -21.65 11.78 -12.37
C GLY A 172 -20.96 13.12 -12.17
N THR A 173 -19.80 13.25 -12.81
CA THR A 173 -18.92 14.42 -12.72
C THR A 173 -18.96 15.24 -14.00
N GLU A 174 -18.90 16.57 -13.86
CA GLU A 174 -18.80 17.53 -14.97
C GLU A 174 -17.41 18.18 -14.94
N LEU A 175 -16.50 17.68 -15.77
CA LEU A 175 -15.08 18.08 -15.78
C LEU A 175 -14.89 19.60 -15.95
N THR A 176 -15.62 20.23 -16.88
CA THR A 176 -15.55 21.67 -17.15
C THR A 176 -16.72 22.43 -16.55
N GLY A 177 -17.81 21.76 -16.21
CA GLY A 177 -18.97 22.34 -15.52
C GLY A 177 -18.71 22.64 -14.05
N ASN A 178 -17.72 21.99 -13.44
CA ASN A 178 -17.37 22.10 -12.02
C ASN A 178 -18.53 21.72 -11.09
N ASN A 179 -19.31 20.70 -11.49
CA ASN A 179 -20.44 20.19 -10.74
C ASN A 179 -20.35 18.67 -10.57
N ILE A 180 -21.07 18.18 -9.56
CA ILE A 180 -21.57 16.80 -9.53
C ILE A 180 -23.02 16.85 -10.01
N PHE A 181 -23.43 15.97 -10.91
CA PHE A 181 -24.82 15.86 -11.30
C PHE A 181 -25.46 14.56 -10.82
N ARG A 182 -26.76 14.59 -10.66
CA ARG A 182 -27.61 13.41 -10.39
C ARG A 182 -28.72 13.33 -11.42
N VAL A 183 -28.97 12.15 -11.96
CA VAL A 183 -30.13 11.89 -12.81
C VAL A 183 -30.96 10.75 -12.24
N THR A 184 -32.26 10.97 -12.09
CA THR A 184 -33.21 9.94 -11.65
C THR A 184 -33.48 8.92 -12.76
N PRO A 185 -33.96 7.70 -12.44
CA PRO A 185 -34.37 6.71 -13.46
C PRO A 185 -35.39 7.26 -14.48
N THR A 186 -36.15 8.31 -14.12
CA THR A 186 -37.13 8.98 -14.99
C THR A 186 -36.54 10.13 -15.78
N GLY A 187 -35.26 10.51 -15.57
CA GLY A 187 -34.54 11.52 -16.34
C GLY A 187 -34.53 12.91 -15.74
N THR A 188 -34.92 13.09 -14.47
CA THR A 188 -34.77 14.41 -13.81
C THR A 188 -33.32 14.63 -13.45
N VAL A 189 -32.68 15.65 -14.02
CA VAL A 189 -31.28 16.03 -13.77
C VAL A 189 -31.24 17.13 -12.71
N THR A 190 -30.30 17.01 -11.79
CA THR A 190 -29.96 18.02 -10.76
C THR A 190 -28.45 18.17 -10.71
N GLU A 191 -27.96 19.41 -10.70
CA GLU A 191 -26.52 19.72 -10.54
C GLU A 191 -26.24 20.29 -9.14
N PHE A 192 -25.04 19.99 -8.62
CA PHE A 192 -24.53 20.44 -7.34
C PHE A 192 -23.15 21.07 -7.59
N ALA A 193 -23.06 22.38 -7.39
CA ALA A 193 -21.81 23.10 -7.63
C ALA A 193 -20.74 22.74 -6.58
N ILE A 194 -19.55 22.42 -7.05
CA ILE A 194 -18.39 22.15 -6.19
C ILE A 194 -17.88 23.49 -5.64
N PRO A 195 -17.64 23.62 -4.31
CA PRO A 195 -17.19 24.87 -3.69
C PRO A 195 -15.86 25.39 -4.26
N THR A 196 -14.87 24.51 -4.46
CA THR A 196 -13.62 24.87 -5.12
C THR A 196 -13.84 25.15 -6.60
N SER A 197 -13.58 26.39 -7.03
CA SER A 197 -13.79 26.82 -8.42
C SER A 197 -12.76 26.20 -9.37
N ASN A 198 -13.22 25.78 -10.56
CA ASN A 198 -12.40 25.12 -11.59
C ASN A 198 -11.66 23.88 -11.07
N SER A 199 -12.29 23.15 -10.15
CA SER A 199 -11.69 21.98 -9.51
C SER A 199 -11.49 20.80 -10.46
N ARG A 200 -12.24 20.74 -11.58
CA ARG A 200 -12.19 19.67 -12.60
C ARG A 200 -12.45 18.29 -11.97
N PRO A 201 -13.69 18.01 -11.52
CA PRO A 201 -13.99 16.70 -10.93
C PRO A 201 -13.83 15.58 -11.97
N ILE A 202 -13.15 14.49 -11.59
CA ILE A 202 -12.90 13.35 -12.49
C ILE A 202 -13.64 12.11 -12.02
N ALA A 203 -13.13 11.37 -11.04
CA ALA A 203 -13.71 10.13 -10.56
C ALA A 203 -14.87 10.39 -9.60
N ILE A 204 -15.83 9.46 -9.56
CA ILE A 204 -16.87 9.41 -8.52
C ILE A 204 -17.16 7.96 -8.18
N LYS A 205 -17.29 7.64 -6.88
CA LYS A 205 -17.53 6.30 -6.34
C LYS A 205 -18.45 6.36 -5.13
N VAL A 206 -19.27 5.33 -4.96
CA VAL A 206 -20.00 5.09 -3.70
C VAL A 206 -18.99 4.78 -2.61
N GLY A 207 -19.18 5.34 -1.42
CA GLY A 207 -18.36 5.03 -0.25
C GLY A 207 -18.48 3.58 0.21
N PRO A 208 -17.65 3.14 1.14
CA PRO A 208 -17.69 1.78 1.69
C PRO A 208 -19.06 1.43 2.28
N ALA A 209 -19.32 0.14 2.50
CA ALA A 209 -20.61 -0.32 3.05
C ALA A 209 -20.99 0.41 4.34
N GLY A 210 -22.14 1.08 4.32
CA GLY A 210 -22.64 1.89 5.44
C GLY A 210 -22.29 3.37 5.39
N ASP A 211 -21.42 3.81 4.49
CA ASP A 211 -21.13 5.24 4.25
C ASP A 211 -22.28 5.87 3.44
N PRO A 212 -22.89 6.99 3.89
CA PRO A 212 -24.02 7.62 3.22
C PRO A 212 -23.62 8.62 2.13
N TYR A 213 -22.41 8.54 1.59
CA TYR A 213 -21.86 9.50 0.63
C TYR A 213 -21.39 8.83 -0.65
N LEU A 214 -21.34 9.66 -1.74
CA LEU A 214 -20.45 9.39 -2.87
C LEU A 214 -19.20 10.25 -2.69
N TRP A 215 -18.06 9.71 -3.13
CA TRP A 215 -16.76 10.36 -3.05
C TRP A 215 -16.23 10.65 -4.45
N PHE A 216 -15.54 11.76 -4.62
CA PHE A 216 -15.03 12.17 -5.92
C PHE A 216 -13.66 12.84 -5.80
N THR A 217 -12.91 12.84 -6.90
CA THR A 217 -11.63 13.54 -7.00
C THR A 217 -11.78 14.85 -7.74
N GLU A 218 -11.06 15.87 -7.30
CA GLU A 218 -10.91 17.15 -7.95
C GLU A 218 -9.53 17.27 -8.56
N GLU A 219 -9.39 17.00 -9.87
CA GLU A 219 -8.10 16.97 -10.58
C GLU A 219 -7.28 18.23 -10.32
N ALA A 220 -7.82 19.39 -10.65
CA ALA A 220 -7.13 20.67 -10.51
C ALA A 220 -7.29 21.29 -9.12
N GLY A 221 -8.40 21.00 -8.41
CA GLY A 221 -8.62 21.40 -7.03
C GLY A 221 -7.67 20.71 -6.06
N ASN A 222 -7.20 19.52 -6.41
CA ASN A 222 -6.38 18.66 -5.57
C ASN A 222 -7.04 18.34 -4.22
N ASN A 223 -8.35 18.13 -4.27
CA ASN A 223 -9.15 17.71 -3.12
C ASN A 223 -9.77 16.34 -3.38
N ILE A 224 -10.06 15.63 -2.31
CA ILE A 224 -11.09 14.60 -2.30
C ILE A 224 -12.38 15.27 -1.85
N GLY A 225 -13.44 15.15 -2.63
CA GLY A 225 -14.77 15.60 -2.24
C GLY A 225 -15.66 14.44 -1.83
N LYS A 226 -16.60 14.67 -0.92
CA LYS A 226 -17.73 13.76 -0.70
C LYS A 226 -19.05 14.53 -0.83
N ILE A 227 -20.07 13.86 -1.37
CA ILE A 227 -21.39 14.44 -1.55
C ILE A 227 -22.46 13.53 -0.95
N SER A 228 -23.33 14.09 -0.11
CA SER A 228 -24.49 13.38 0.40
C SER A 228 -25.55 13.20 -0.69
N TYR A 229 -26.46 12.24 -0.55
CA TYR A 229 -27.60 12.06 -1.47
C TYR A 229 -28.58 13.25 -1.46
N SER A 230 -28.46 14.18 -0.49
CA SER A 230 -29.19 15.45 -0.48
C SER A 230 -28.45 16.59 -1.21
N GLY A 231 -27.19 16.38 -1.63
CA GLY A 231 -26.40 17.34 -2.39
C GLY A 231 -25.48 18.23 -1.56
N VAL A 232 -25.23 17.90 -0.29
CA VAL A 232 -24.25 18.62 0.52
C VAL A 232 -22.85 18.10 0.20
N ILE A 233 -21.95 19.00 -0.20
CA ILE A 233 -20.56 18.69 -0.57
C ILE A 233 -19.63 19.13 0.57
N GLU A 234 -18.67 18.25 0.89
CA GLU A 234 -17.53 18.51 1.75
C GLU A 234 -16.24 18.21 0.99
N GLU A 235 -15.18 18.99 1.20
CA GLU A 235 -13.92 18.90 0.48
C GLU A 235 -12.76 18.69 1.45
N PHE A 236 -11.81 17.82 1.10
CA PHE A 236 -10.63 17.45 1.89
C PHE A 236 -9.37 17.69 1.07
N PRO A 237 -8.53 18.66 1.42
CA PRO A 237 -7.32 18.97 0.67
C PRO A 237 -6.30 17.83 0.79
N VAL A 238 -5.86 17.29 -0.33
CA VAL A 238 -4.78 16.28 -0.36
C VAL A 238 -3.45 17.01 -0.35
N PRO A 239 -2.52 16.74 0.58
CA PRO A 239 -1.21 17.35 0.57
C PRO A 239 -0.49 17.05 -0.74
N LYS A 240 -0.09 18.09 -1.47
CA LYS A 240 0.60 17.93 -2.75
C LYS A 240 2.01 17.39 -2.53
N SER A 241 2.37 16.37 -3.27
CA SER A 241 3.77 15.92 -3.37
C SER A 241 4.63 16.97 -4.08
N GLN A 242 4.04 17.69 -5.03
CA GLN A 242 4.65 18.77 -5.80
C GLN A 242 3.60 19.84 -6.14
N SER A 243 4.04 21.07 -6.41
CA SER A 243 3.15 22.20 -6.67
C SER A 243 2.20 22.03 -7.85
N ASN A 244 2.56 21.16 -8.81
CA ASN A 244 1.81 20.88 -10.03
C ASN A 244 1.16 19.49 -10.06
N SER A 245 1.14 18.78 -8.93
CA SER A 245 0.42 17.50 -8.82
C SER A 245 -1.07 17.68 -8.97
N ILE A 246 -1.69 16.73 -9.65
CA ILE A 246 -3.14 16.61 -9.86
C ILE A 246 -3.60 15.22 -9.46
N LEU A 247 -4.89 15.06 -9.14
CA LEU A 247 -5.50 13.79 -8.76
C LEU A 247 -6.18 13.13 -9.97
N ALA A 248 -6.29 11.78 -9.94
CA ALA A 248 -7.00 11.01 -10.97
C ALA A 248 -8.09 10.10 -10.39
N GLY A 249 -7.97 8.80 -10.54
CA GLY A 249 -8.94 7.81 -10.10
C GLY A 249 -9.18 7.78 -8.59
N LEU A 250 -10.24 7.10 -8.17
CA LEU A 250 -10.62 6.90 -6.79
C LEU A 250 -11.23 5.52 -6.59
N ALA A 251 -10.82 4.83 -5.53
CA ALA A 251 -11.40 3.57 -5.10
C ALA A 251 -11.28 3.41 -3.58
N PHE A 252 -11.96 2.40 -3.04
CA PHE A 252 -11.82 2.01 -1.63
C PHE A 252 -11.30 0.59 -1.54
N ASP A 253 -10.42 0.33 -0.56
CA ASP A 253 -10.03 -1.04 -0.22
C ASP A 253 -11.07 -1.72 0.70
N ALA A 254 -10.85 -3.00 0.99
CA ALA A 254 -11.74 -3.79 1.84
C ALA A 254 -11.83 -3.28 3.29
N GLN A 255 -10.86 -2.50 3.77
CA GLN A 255 -10.82 -1.86 5.08
C GLN A 255 -11.48 -0.48 5.10
N GLY A 256 -11.95 0.00 3.93
CA GLY A 256 -12.58 1.30 3.77
C GLY A 256 -11.60 2.46 3.64
N ASN A 257 -10.31 2.21 3.46
CA ASN A 257 -9.37 3.28 3.14
C ASN A 257 -9.61 3.77 1.72
N LEU A 258 -9.47 5.07 1.53
CA LEU A 258 -9.61 5.70 0.22
C LEU A 258 -8.26 5.69 -0.51
N TRP A 259 -8.28 5.29 -1.76
CA TRP A 259 -7.12 5.28 -2.64
C TRP A 259 -7.34 6.22 -3.82
N THR A 260 -6.33 6.99 -4.14
CA THR A 260 -6.31 7.87 -5.31
C THR A 260 -4.93 7.91 -5.94
N GLN A 261 -4.81 8.56 -7.06
CA GLN A 261 -3.57 8.69 -7.80
C GLN A 261 -3.18 10.17 -7.84
N SER A 262 -1.92 10.47 -7.57
CA SER A 262 -1.35 11.81 -7.63
C SER A 262 -0.18 11.81 -8.60
N TYR A 263 -0.28 12.56 -9.69
CA TYR A 263 0.73 12.61 -10.73
C TYR A 263 1.00 14.03 -11.20
N VAL A 264 2.12 14.23 -11.90
CA VAL A 264 2.48 15.54 -12.43
C VAL A 264 1.88 15.72 -13.82
N ASN A 265 1.04 16.74 -13.99
CA ASN A 265 0.47 17.05 -15.29
C ASN A 265 1.57 17.45 -16.30
N GLN A 266 1.81 16.58 -17.29
CA GLN A 266 2.91 16.72 -18.24
C GLN A 266 2.64 17.68 -19.42
N ASN A 267 1.47 18.33 -19.46
CA ASN A 267 1.08 19.12 -20.63
C ASN A 267 2.04 20.28 -20.98
N ASN A 268 3.06 20.59 -20.15
CA ASN A 268 3.98 21.70 -20.45
C ASN A 268 5.41 21.59 -19.88
N LEU A 269 5.81 20.54 -19.15
CA LEU A 269 7.16 20.46 -18.54
C LEU A 269 7.62 18.99 -18.44
N PRO A 270 8.95 18.74 -18.51
CA PRO A 270 9.46 17.41 -18.15
C PRO A 270 9.05 17.06 -16.72
N PRO A 271 8.78 15.77 -16.42
CA PRO A 271 8.42 15.33 -15.09
C PRO A 271 9.50 15.77 -14.09
N THR A 272 9.11 16.54 -13.08
CA THR A 272 10.02 17.12 -12.10
C THR A 272 10.03 16.37 -10.77
N GLY A 273 9.36 15.21 -10.73
CA GLY A 273 9.32 14.38 -9.54
C GLY A 273 8.44 13.14 -9.71
N PRO A 274 8.43 12.26 -8.72
CA PRO A 274 7.73 10.99 -8.79
C PRO A 274 6.21 11.15 -8.77
N ASP A 275 5.54 10.24 -9.47
CA ASP A 275 4.10 10.02 -9.40
C ASP A 275 3.79 9.03 -8.27
N TYR A 276 2.64 9.19 -7.61
CA TYR A 276 2.28 8.41 -6.43
C TYR A 276 0.89 7.82 -6.52
N ILE A 277 0.72 6.63 -5.97
CA ILE A 277 -0.56 6.13 -5.50
C ILE A 277 -0.70 6.57 -4.04
N VAL A 278 -1.81 7.20 -3.69
CA VAL A 278 -2.04 7.78 -2.36
C VAL A 278 -3.14 7.01 -1.66
N ARG A 279 -2.84 6.49 -0.48
CA ARG A 279 -3.82 5.91 0.43
C ARG A 279 -4.16 6.91 1.51
N MET A 280 -5.42 7.14 1.77
CA MET A 280 -5.94 7.91 2.90
C MET A 280 -6.69 6.95 3.84
N GLY A 281 -6.29 6.90 5.10
CA GLY A 281 -6.89 6.02 6.10
C GLY A 281 -8.41 6.20 6.21
N ASN A 282 -9.12 5.15 6.61
CA ASN A 282 -10.59 5.12 6.69
C ASN A 282 -11.18 6.16 7.68
N THR A 283 -10.35 6.77 8.53
CA THR A 283 -10.73 7.91 9.36
C THR A 283 -11.25 9.11 8.55
N ILE A 284 -10.88 9.23 7.26
CA ILE A 284 -11.41 10.25 6.35
C ILE A 284 -12.94 10.21 6.23
N LEU A 285 -13.55 9.04 6.36
CA LEU A 285 -15.01 8.87 6.26
C LEU A 285 -15.76 9.75 7.28
N ASN A 286 -15.16 9.94 8.46
CA ASN A 286 -15.71 10.72 9.57
C ASN A 286 -14.98 12.04 9.82
N ALA A 287 -14.00 12.40 8.99
CA ALA A 287 -13.25 13.63 9.13
C ALA A 287 -14.16 14.86 8.97
N PRO A 288 -13.96 15.93 9.77
CA PRO A 288 -14.67 17.18 9.56
C PRO A 288 -14.30 17.82 8.22
N ASN A 289 -15.25 18.56 7.62
CA ASN A 289 -15.02 19.24 6.35
C ASN A 289 -13.73 20.09 6.38
N GLY A 290 -12.81 19.83 5.47
CA GLY A 290 -11.53 20.52 5.33
C GLY A 290 -10.44 20.09 6.30
N ASP A 291 -10.72 19.20 7.23
CA ASP A 291 -9.75 18.75 8.24
C ASP A 291 -9.33 17.29 8.00
N ILE A 292 -8.06 17.11 7.62
CA ILE A 292 -7.43 15.80 7.43
C ILE A 292 -6.34 15.51 8.48
N SER A 293 -6.29 16.29 9.55
CA SER A 293 -5.24 16.15 10.59
C SER A 293 -5.23 14.79 11.29
N SER A 294 -6.38 14.10 11.28
CA SER A 294 -6.54 12.75 11.83
C SER A 294 -6.52 11.65 10.75
N VAL A 295 -6.24 12.01 9.49
CA VAL A 295 -6.24 11.05 8.38
C VAL A 295 -4.82 10.68 8.04
N LEU A 296 -4.48 9.41 8.24
CA LEU A 296 -3.20 8.87 7.79
C LEU A 296 -3.15 8.89 6.25
N ILE A 297 -2.11 9.52 5.71
CA ILE A 297 -1.88 9.59 4.26
C ILE A 297 -0.56 8.90 3.94
N THR A 298 -0.64 7.77 3.26
CA THR A 298 0.52 7.02 2.78
C THR A 298 0.68 7.21 1.27
N ARG A 299 1.90 7.39 0.79
CA ARG A 299 2.22 7.53 -0.63
C ARG A 299 3.11 6.40 -1.08
N TYR A 300 2.72 5.76 -2.16
CA TYR A 300 3.48 4.72 -2.83
C TYR A 300 3.99 5.29 -4.14
N GLN A 301 5.30 5.40 -4.28
CA GLN A 301 5.90 5.88 -5.50
C GLN A 301 5.68 4.87 -6.62
N ALA A 302 5.17 5.32 -7.77
CA ALA A 302 5.09 4.46 -8.94
C ALA A 302 6.50 4.17 -9.48
N GLU A 303 6.74 2.95 -9.91
CA GLU A 303 7.99 2.58 -10.59
C GLU A 303 8.16 3.33 -11.91
N SER A 304 7.05 3.55 -12.61
CA SER A 304 7.02 4.31 -13.85
C SER A 304 7.04 5.80 -13.57
N GLN A 305 8.00 6.51 -14.16
CA GLN A 305 8.09 7.96 -14.06
C GLN A 305 7.41 8.63 -15.27
N GLY A 306 6.69 9.73 -15.00
CA GLY A 306 6.07 10.52 -16.06
C GLY A 306 4.87 9.86 -16.70
N THR A 307 4.20 9.00 -15.99
CA THR A 307 2.93 8.39 -16.41
C THR A 307 1.77 9.38 -16.25
N VAL A 308 0.65 9.08 -16.90
CA VAL A 308 -0.64 9.72 -16.63
C VAL A 308 -1.53 8.66 -16.04
N PHE A 309 -1.78 8.72 -14.76
CA PHE A 309 -2.74 7.82 -14.11
C PHE A 309 -4.17 8.14 -14.53
N HIS A 310 -5.04 7.11 -14.54
CA HIS A 310 -6.42 7.34 -14.91
C HIS A 310 -7.42 6.63 -14.00
N ARG A 311 -7.30 5.32 -13.84
CA ARG A 311 -8.20 4.50 -13.02
C ARG A 311 -7.48 3.76 -11.94
N ILE A 312 -8.20 3.52 -10.85
CA ILE A 312 -7.79 2.61 -9.77
C ILE A 312 -9.01 1.81 -9.31
N ILE A 313 -8.82 0.53 -9.07
CA ILE A 313 -9.86 -0.39 -8.56
C ILE A 313 -9.26 -1.30 -7.50
N LEU A 314 -10.11 -1.84 -6.63
CA LEU A 314 -9.78 -2.98 -5.79
C LEU A 314 -9.98 -4.25 -6.62
N GLY A 315 -8.96 -5.09 -6.74
CA GLY A 315 -9.03 -6.35 -7.44
C GLY A 315 -9.49 -7.51 -6.55
N ASP A 316 -9.83 -8.63 -7.17
CA ASP A 316 -10.22 -9.88 -6.48
C ASP A 316 -9.11 -10.44 -5.59
N ASP A 317 -7.85 -10.16 -5.91
CA ASP A 317 -6.68 -10.54 -5.08
C ASP A 317 -6.52 -9.67 -3.83
N GLY A 318 -7.39 -8.67 -3.65
CA GLY A 318 -7.36 -7.73 -2.55
C GLY A 318 -6.36 -6.57 -2.73
N ASP A 319 -5.68 -6.49 -3.86
CA ASP A 319 -4.72 -5.44 -4.19
C ASP A 319 -5.38 -4.29 -4.99
N MET A 320 -4.73 -3.12 -5.01
CA MET A 320 -5.19 -2.00 -5.83
C MET A 320 -4.57 -2.05 -7.21
N TRP A 321 -5.39 -2.21 -8.24
CA TRP A 321 -4.97 -2.18 -9.63
C TRP A 321 -5.27 -0.83 -10.28
N PHE A 322 -4.39 -0.35 -11.16
CA PHE A 322 -4.54 0.95 -11.78
C PHE A 322 -4.01 0.99 -13.22
N THR A 323 -4.49 1.97 -13.99
CA THR A 323 -4.07 2.18 -15.38
C THR A 323 -3.10 3.36 -15.48
N GLU A 324 -2.09 3.20 -16.34
CA GLU A 324 -1.06 4.18 -16.68
C GLU A 324 -1.17 4.57 -18.15
N LEU A 325 -2.01 5.54 -18.42
CA LEU A 325 -2.44 5.92 -19.76
C LEU A 325 -1.28 6.29 -20.70
N ALA A 326 -0.32 7.08 -20.21
CA ALA A 326 0.78 7.56 -21.07
C ALA A 326 1.79 6.47 -21.43
N LEU A 327 1.94 5.44 -20.59
CA LEU A 327 2.87 4.34 -20.78
C LEU A 327 2.21 3.08 -21.34
N ASN A 328 0.88 3.09 -21.45
CA ASN A 328 0.10 1.92 -21.90
C ASN A 328 0.32 0.70 -21.00
N ASN A 329 0.40 0.92 -19.70
CA ASN A 329 0.62 -0.09 -18.68
C ASN A 329 -0.58 -0.20 -17.75
N ILE A 330 -0.61 -1.26 -16.98
CA ILE A 330 -1.36 -1.38 -15.73
C ILE A 330 -0.36 -1.61 -14.61
N GLY A 331 -0.60 -1.00 -13.48
CA GLY A 331 0.19 -1.16 -12.28
C GLY A 331 -0.63 -1.80 -11.18
N LYS A 332 0.06 -2.30 -10.17
CA LYS A 332 -0.56 -2.89 -8.98
C LYS A 332 0.14 -2.42 -7.72
N VAL A 333 -0.62 -1.89 -6.76
CA VAL A 333 -0.17 -1.75 -5.37
C VAL A 333 -0.72 -2.91 -4.57
N ARG A 334 0.18 -3.70 -4.02
CA ARG A 334 -0.21 -4.78 -3.15
C ARG A 334 -0.71 -4.23 -1.82
N ILE A 335 -1.98 -4.50 -1.50
CA ILE A 335 -2.45 -4.37 -0.14
C ILE A 335 -2.13 -5.67 0.58
N VAL A 336 -0.95 -5.72 1.21
CA VAL A 336 -0.74 -6.77 2.20
C VAL A 336 -1.77 -6.49 3.30
N PRO A 337 -2.73 -7.41 3.57
CA PRO A 337 -3.57 -7.25 4.75
C PRO A 337 -2.60 -7.06 5.91
N ASN A 338 -2.73 -5.94 6.64
CA ASN A 338 -1.94 -5.75 7.85
C ASN A 338 -2.17 -7.04 8.66
N PRO A 339 -1.20 -7.95 8.78
CA PRO A 339 -1.41 -9.10 9.63
C PRO A 339 -1.83 -8.52 10.96
N ALA A 340 -2.91 -9.05 11.55
CA ALA A 340 -3.47 -8.54 12.80
C ALA A 340 -2.30 -8.07 13.65
N PRO A 341 -2.26 -6.78 14.07
CA PRO A 341 -1.04 -6.15 14.55
C PRO A 341 -0.37 -7.08 15.57
N LEU A 342 0.76 -7.66 15.19
CA LEU A 342 1.43 -8.72 15.94
C LEU A 342 2.73 -8.17 16.50
N LEU A 343 2.90 -8.31 17.79
CA LEU A 343 4.16 -8.08 18.49
C LEU A 343 4.73 -9.43 18.91
N ALA A 344 5.93 -9.76 18.49
CA ALA A 344 6.64 -10.93 18.97
C ALA A 344 7.58 -10.54 20.11
N ALA A 345 7.43 -11.17 21.26
CA ALA A 345 8.31 -10.98 22.41
C ALA A 345 8.85 -12.33 22.87
N THR A 346 10.14 -12.41 23.14
CA THR A 346 10.82 -13.63 23.60
C THR A 346 11.30 -13.49 25.01
N THR A 347 10.85 -14.41 25.87
CA THR A 347 11.25 -14.47 27.27
C THR A 347 11.99 -15.77 27.53
N PRO A 348 13.32 -15.75 27.78
CA PRO A 348 14.08 -16.94 28.12
C PRO A 348 13.61 -17.54 29.45
N THR A 349 13.40 -18.84 29.49
CA THR A 349 13.07 -19.56 30.73
C THR A 349 14.20 -20.46 31.17
N SER A 350 14.03 -21.19 32.29
CA SER A 350 15.04 -22.15 32.77
C SER A 350 15.03 -23.48 32.00
N SER A 351 13.95 -23.79 31.27
CA SER A 351 13.76 -25.07 30.59
C SER A 351 13.60 -24.91 29.07
N ASP A 352 13.09 -23.75 28.62
CA ASP A 352 12.72 -23.59 27.23
C ASP A 352 12.45 -22.12 26.92
N SER A 353 12.93 -21.59 25.80
CA SER A 353 12.63 -20.22 25.35
C SER A 353 11.50 -20.23 24.33
N ARG A 354 10.57 -19.32 24.47
CA ARG A 354 9.37 -19.23 23.65
C ARG A 354 9.26 -17.86 23.00
N VAL A 355 8.72 -17.83 21.81
CA VAL A 355 8.25 -16.63 21.14
C VAL A 355 6.77 -16.50 21.46
N THR A 356 6.39 -15.51 22.25
CA THR A 356 4.98 -15.20 22.55
C THR A 356 4.51 -14.13 21.57
N LEU A 357 3.35 -14.37 20.96
CA LEU A 357 2.71 -13.45 20.03
C LEU A 357 1.65 -12.64 20.78
N TYR A 358 1.64 -11.36 20.57
CA TYR A 358 0.68 -10.43 21.16
C TYR A 358 -0.02 -9.65 20.05
N ASN A 359 -1.27 -9.29 20.26
CA ASN A 359 -1.89 -8.22 19.49
C ASN A 359 -1.22 -6.89 19.90
N SER A 360 -0.61 -6.16 18.97
CA SER A 360 0.18 -4.98 19.29
C SER A 360 -0.67 -3.83 19.82
N THR A 361 -1.93 -3.71 19.39
CA THR A 361 -2.83 -2.63 19.82
C THR A 361 -3.45 -2.89 21.19
N THR A 362 -3.75 -4.15 21.54
CA THR A 362 -4.44 -4.50 22.80
C THR A 362 -3.53 -5.15 23.82
N ALA A 363 -2.28 -5.47 23.48
CA ALA A 363 -1.36 -6.30 24.25
C ALA A 363 -1.92 -7.68 24.65
N ALA A 364 -2.99 -8.13 24.00
CA ALA A 364 -3.60 -9.43 24.27
C ALA A 364 -2.67 -10.56 23.83
N ASN A 365 -2.43 -11.54 24.68
CA ASN A 365 -1.64 -12.72 24.37
C ASN A 365 -2.41 -13.62 23.40
N LEU A 366 -1.84 -13.86 22.22
CA LEU A 366 -2.41 -14.67 21.14
C LEU A 366 -1.89 -16.12 21.14
N GLY A 367 -0.94 -16.43 22.03
CA GLY A 367 -0.31 -17.73 22.11
C GLY A 367 1.22 -17.67 22.04
N PHE A 368 1.85 -18.81 21.99
CA PHE A 368 3.31 -18.89 21.86
C PHE A 368 3.70 -20.00 20.88
N VAL A 369 4.89 -19.85 20.31
CA VAL A 369 5.55 -20.87 19.50
C VAL A 369 6.92 -21.22 20.09
N ASN A 370 7.38 -22.44 19.88
CA ASN A 370 8.71 -22.89 20.29
C ASN A 370 9.51 -23.31 19.06
N PRO A 371 10.23 -22.37 18.43
CA PRO A 371 11.00 -22.64 17.21
C PRO A 371 12.25 -23.51 17.47
N PHE A 372 12.76 -23.55 18.70
CA PHE A 372 14.00 -24.24 19.09
C PHE A 372 13.82 -25.03 20.38
N PRO A 373 13.19 -26.23 20.35
CA PRO A 373 12.92 -27.02 21.53
C PRO A 373 14.21 -27.32 22.34
N GLY A 374 14.18 -27.07 23.66
CA GLY A 374 15.31 -27.25 24.56
C GLY A 374 16.32 -26.09 24.58
N PHE A 375 16.18 -25.08 23.76
CA PHE A 375 16.99 -23.87 23.83
C PHE A 375 16.46 -22.93 24.91
N THR A 376 17.36 -22.43 25.77
CA THR A 376 17.02 -21.59 26.94
C THR A 376 17.58 -20.16 26.83
N GLY A 377 18.21 -19.82 25.70
CA GLY A 377 18.76 -18.49 25.43
C GLY A 377 17.74 -17.52 24.81
N VAL A 378 18.22 -16.35 24.46
CA VAL A 378 17.43 -15.34 23.74
C VAL A 378 17.09 -15.85 22.34
N ILE A 379 15.90 -15.57 21.87
CA ILE A 379 15.49 -15.73 20.47
C ILE A 379 15.23 -14.33 19.91
N ASN A 380 15.91 -13.94 18.85
CA ASN A 380 15.62 -12.72 18.11
C ASN A 380 14.52 -13.02 17.11
N THR A 381 13.61 -12.05 16.88
CA THR A 381 12.47 -12.23 16.01
C THR A 381 12.29 -11.04 15.07
N ALA A 382 11.80 -11.32 13.87
CA ALA A 382 11.24 -10.36 12.96
C ALA A 382 10.00 -10.96 12.29
N THR A 383 8.96 -10.19 12.07
CA THR A 383 7.69 -10.69 11.53
C THR A 383 7.40 -10.01 10.20
N GLY A 384 6.93 -10.79 9.23
CA GLY A 384 6.60 -10.29 7.90
C GLY A 384 5.96 -11.37 7.02
N SER A 385 5.65 -11.04 5.78
CA SER A 385 5.08 -11.98 4.80
C SER A 385 6.17 -12.53 3.89
N PHE A 386 6.24 -13.85 3.75
CA PHE A 386 7.15 -14.57 2.83
C PHE A 386 6.43 -15.17 1.62
N SER A 387 5.19 -14.79 1.39
CA SER A 387 4.43 -15.25 0.24
C SER A 387 3.21 -14.38 0.03
N ASN A 388 2.69 -14.42 -1.18
CA ASN A 388 1.55 -13.62 -1.63
C ASN A 388 0.19 -14.09 -1.06
N ASN A 389 0.20 -14.94 -0.04
CA ASN A 389 -1.01 -15.59 0.49
C ASN A 389 -1.62 -14.90 1.72
N GLY A 390 -1.14 -13.70 2.10
CA GLY A 390 -1.64 -12.96 3.27
C GLY A 390 -1.31 -13.58 4.62
N VAL A 391 -0.48 -14.60 4.67
CA VAL A 391 -0.04 -15.23 5.93
C VAL A 391 1.18 -14.50 6.47
N ALA A 392 1.10 -14.04 7.72
CA ALA A 392 2.26 -13.51 8.43
C ALA A 392 3.12 -14.67 8.97
N TYR A 393 4.44 -14.49 8.87
CA TYR A 393 5.43 -15.41 9.41
C TYR A 393 6.32 -14.69 10.41
N THR A 394 6.66 -15.34 11.49
CA THR A 394 7.72 -14.89 12.38
C THR A 394 9.00 -15.65 12.04
N VAL A 395 10.03 -14.91 11.64
CA VAL A 395 11.40 -15.44 11.57
C VAL A 395 11.97 -15.37 12.97
N ALA A 396 12.38 -16.51 13.47
CA ALA A 396 13.04 -16.68 14.75
C ALA A 396 14.51 -17.06 14.54
N ALA A 397 15.42 -16.37 15.21
CA ALA A 397 16.85 -16.64 15.18
C ALA A 397 17.36 -16.96 16.57
N ALA A 398 18.03 -18.09 16.72
CA ALA A 398 18.64 -18.44 18.01
C ALA A 398 19.74 -17.45 18.35
N GLY A 399 19.69 -16.89 19.55
CA GLY A 399 20.74 -16.03 20.11
C GLY A 399 21.94 -16.81 20.62
N ALA A 400 22.83 -16.17 21.37
CA ALA A 400 24.06 -16.77 21.87
C ALA A 400 23.80 -18.08 22.63
N GLY A 401 24.56 -19.09 22.30
CA GLY A 401 24.45 -20.47 22.82
C GLY A 401 23.54 -21.39 21.98
N GLY A 402 22.74 -20.85 21.04
CA GLY A 402 21.80 -21.63 20.24
C GLY A 402 22.27 -22.00 18.83
N GLY A 403 23.52 -21.67 18.47
CA GLY A 403 24.02 -21.83 17.11
C GLY A 403 23.46 -20.77 16.15
N PRO A 404 23.77 -20.81 14.84
CA PRO A 404 23.31 -19.84 13.86
C PRO A 404 21.99 -20.27 13.21
N ALA A 405 21.07 -20.84 14.02
CA ALA A 405 19.81 -21.39 13.53
C ALA A 405 18.76 -20.31 13.29
N ILE A 406 18.10 -20.41 12.14
CA ILE A 406 16.92 -19.63 11.74
C ILE A 406 15.75 -20.59 11.61
N ALA A 407 14.58 -20.19 12.08
CA ALA A 407 13.31 -20.89 11.89
C ALA A 407 12.24 -19.91 11.40
N ILE A 408 11.46 -20.33 10.43
CA ILE A 408 10.33 -19.59 9.88
C ILE A 408 9.04 -20.23 10.40
N VAL A 409 8.27 -19.47 11.13
CA VAL A 409 7.09 -19.94 11.84
C VAL A 409 5.86 -19.27 11.26
N ASN A 410 4.89 -20.05 10.85
CA ASN A 410 3.56 -19.55 10.48
C ASN A 410 2.86 -19.03 11.76
N THR A 411 2.54 -17.74 11.81
CA THR A 411 1.97 -17.13 13.02
C THR A 411 0.55 -17.57 13.34
N GLN A 412 -0.20 -18.07 12.36
CA GLN A 412 -1.57 -18.56 12.55
C GLN A 412 -1.62 -19.99 13.10
N THR A 413 -0.71 -20.85 12.63
CA THR A 413 -0.69 -22.28 13.03
C THR A 413 0.35 -22.60 14.09
N GLY A 414 1.35 -21.74 14.30
CA GLY A 414 2.50 -22.01 15.16
C GLY A 414 3.49 -23.04 14.58
N GLU A 415 3.31 -23.47 13.34
CA GLU A 415 4.13 -24.48 12.69
C GLU A 415 5.45 -23.87 12.18
N VAL A 416 6.57 -24.57 12.42
CA VAL A 416 7.87 -24.26 11.80
C VAL A 416 7.87 -24.78 10.38
N THR A 417 7.69 -23.90 9.41
CA THR A 417 7.61 -24.27 7.99
C THR A 417 8.97 -24.50 7.34
N LYS A 418 10.02 -23.87 7.88
CA LYS A 418 11.39 -23.97 7.39
C LYS A 418 12.39 -23.67 8.50
N SER A 419 13.56 -24.33 8.42
CA SER A 419 14.73 -23.98 9.22
C SER A 419 16.02 -24.16 8.44
N PHE A 420 17.03 -23.33 8.73
CA PHE A 420 18.36 -23.39 8.13
C PHE A 420 19.40 -22.72 9.04
N PHE A 421 20.71 -22.83 8.69
CA PHE A 421 21.79 -22.14 9.38
C PHE A 421 22.29 -20.95 8.59
N ALA A 422 22.28 -19.76 9.22
CA ALA A 422 22.75 -18.51 8.60
C ALA A 422 24.28 -18.44 8.47
N TYR A 423 25.01 -19.19 9.30
CA TYR A 423 26.47 -19.24 9.35
C TYR A 423 26.93 -20.68 9.52
N ASN A 424 28.26 -20.88 9.70
CA ASN A 424 28.82 -22.23 9.97
C ASN A 424 28.09 -22.86 11.17
N PRO A 425 27.57 -24.09 11.06
CA PRO A 425 26.83 -24.76 12.14
C PRO A 425 27.59 -24.88 13.47
N ALA A 426 28.94 -24.85 13.46
CA ALA A 426 29.76 -24.83 14.67
C ALA A 426 29.83 -23.46 15.37
N PHE A 427 29.33 -22.40 14.74
CA PHE A 427 29.24 -21.06 15.34
C PHE A 427 28.15 -21.05 16.41
N SER A 428 28.47 -20.59 17.62
CA SER A 428 27.53 -20.57 18.76
C SER A 428 27.16 -19.17 19.22
N GLY A 429 27.60 -18.13 18.52
CA GLY A 429 27.32 -16.72 18.91
C GLY A 429 25.88 -16.27 18.70
N GLY A 430 25.08 -17.07 18.00
CA GLY A 430 23.71 -16.71 17.66
C GLY A 430 23.59 -15.75 16.49
N VAL A 431 22.38 -15.31 16.20
CA VAL A 431 22.03 -14.48 15.03
C VAL A 431 21.06 -13.36 15.40
N THR A 432 21.32 -12.15 14.92
CA THR A 432 20.35 -11.06 14.86
C THR A 432 19.70 -11.03 13.47
N ILE A 433 18.48 -10.51 13.35
CA ILE A 433 17.73 -10.56 12.09
C ILE A 433 16.97 -9.26 11.82
N ALA A 434 16.78 -8.97 10.53
CA ALA A 434 15.84 -8.01 9.99
C ALA A 434 15.25 -8.56 8.68
N LEU A 435 14.15 -7.99 8.21
CA LEU A 435 13.48 -8.40 6.98
C LEU A 435 13.33 -7.19 6.05
N ALA A 436 13.61 -7.38 4.76
CA ALA A 436 13.32 -6.43 3.68
C ALA A 436 13.45 -7.14 2.34
N ASP A 437 12.81 -6.66 1.28
CA ASP A 437 12.93 -7.23 -0.07
C ASP A 437 14.14 -6.63 -0.80
N PHE A 438 15.28 -7.34 -0.82
CA PHE A 438 16.54 -6.89 -1.40
C PHE A 438 16.69 -7.23 -2.89
N ASN A 439 15.87 -8.11 -3.42
CA ASN A 439 15.92 -8.54 -4.81
C ASN A 439 14.72 -8.06 -5.63
N ASN A 440 13.78 -7.31 -5.00
CA ASN A 440 12.56 -6.75 -5.58
C ASN A 440 11.67 -7.83 -6.24
N ASP A 441 11.59 -9.03 -5.62
CA ASP A 441 10.73 -10.13 -6.10
C ASP A 441 9.36 -10.17 -5.42
N GLY A 442 9.09 -9.23 -4.51
CA GLY A 442 7.85 -9.14 -3.75
C GLY A 442 7.79 -10.07 -2.54
N VAL A 443 8.90 -10.74 -2.19
CA VAL A 443 9.03 -11.59 -1.01
C VAL A 443 10.08 -10.99 -0.08
N LEU A 444 9.81 -10.90 1.23
CA LEU A 444 10.78 -10.38 2.17
C LEU A 444 11.99 -11.31 2.28
N ASP A 445 13.19 -10.75 2.13
CA ASP A 445 14.46 -11.42 2.34
C ASP A 445 14.90 -11.32 3.81
N ILE A 446 15.81 -12.20 4.22
CA ILE A 446 16.27 -12.32 5.60
C ILE A 446 17.69 -11.76 5.71
N VAL A 447 17.81 -10.60 6.37
CA VAL A 447 19.11 -10.03 6.76
C VAL A 447 19.52 -10.61 8.09
N THR A 448 20.74 -11.13 8.16
CA THR A 448 21.28 -11.71 9.40
C THR A 448 22.58 -11.03 9.80
N GLY A 449 22.74 -10.81 11.11
CA GLY A 449 23.98 -10.38 11.73
C GLY A 449 24.58 -11.47 12.60
N ALA A 450 25.86 -11.75 12.46
CA ALA A 450 26.54 -12.71 13.35
C ALA A 450 26.63 -12.16 14.77
N GLY A 451 26.24 -12.97 15.75
CA GLY A 451 26.34 -12.62 17.16
C GLY A 451 27.77 -12.67 17.71
N PRO A 452 27.95 -12.49 19.04
CA PRO A 452 29.27 -12.45 19.68
C PRO A 452 30.13 -13.71 19.44
N GLY A 453 31.43 -13.53 19.24
CA GLY A 453 32.40 -14.60 18.95
C GLY A 453 32.59 -14.87 17.46
N GLY A 454 31.76 -14.32 16.58
CA GLY A 454 31.98 -14.30 15.14
C GLY A 454 32.64 -12.99 14.71
N GLY A 455 33.06 -12.89 13.45
CA GLY A 455 33.34 -11.59 12.81
C GLY A 455 32.03 -10.79 12.62
N PRO A 456 32.09 -9.50 12.33
CA PRO A 456 30.89 -8.65 12.15
C PRO A 456 30.26 -8.89 10.78
N GLN A 457 29.95 -10.16 10.49
CA GLN A 457 29.45 -10.61 9.19
C GLN A 457 27.94 -10.39 9.09
N VAL A 458 27.53 -9.81 8.00
CA VAL A 458 26.13 -9.68 7.59
C VAL A 458 25.88 -10.53 6.37
N ASN A 459 24.84 -11.36 6.40
CA ASN A 459 24.37 -12.16 5.28
C ASN A 459 22.93 -11.78 4.94
N ILE A 460 22.59 -11.81 3.65
CA ILE A 460 21.23 -11.62 3.14
C ILE A 460 20.82 -12.88 2.39
N PHE A 461 19.69 -13.45 2.78
CA PHE A 461 19.12 -14.66 2.18
C PHE A 461 17.81 -14.34 1.50
N ASP A 462 17.64 -14.80 0.27
CA ASP A 462 16.41 -14.73 -0.51
C ASP A 462 15.26 -15.44 0.23
N GLY A 463 14.19 -14.71 0.47
CA GLY A 463 13.05 -15.23 1.24
C GLY A 463 12.23 -16.29 0.53
N SER A 464 12.29 -16.34 -0.80
CA SER A 464 11.55 -17.29 -1.63
C SER A 464 12.19 -18.68 -1.64
N ASN A 465 13.54 -18.76 -1.59
CA ASN A 465 14.28 -20.01 -1.75
C ASN A 465 15.40 -20.22 -0.71
N PHE A 466 15.66 -19.21 0.14
CA PHE A 466 16.68 -19.22 1.21
C PHE A 466 18.15 -19.33 0.70
N SER A 467 18.40 -18.96 -0.54
CA SER A 467 19.75 -18.86 -1.08
C SER A 467 20.44 -17.58 -0.61
N LEU A 468 21.77 -17.62 -0.48
CA LEU A 468 22.56 -16.46 -0.10
C LEU A 468 22.61 -15.44 -1.26
N ILE A 469 22.08 -14.21 -1.04
CA ILE A 469 22.16 -13.10 -1.98
C ILE A 469 23.47 -12.34 -1.83
N LYS A 470 23.80 -11.93 -0.59
CA LYS A 470 24.98 -11.09 -0.28
C LYS A 470 25.60 -11.50 1.04
N SER A 471 26.91 -11.23 1.17
CA SER A 471 27.67 -11.41 2.40
C SER A 471 28.81 -10.39 2.48
N PHE A 472 28.93 -9.69 3.62
CA PHE A 472 30.01 -8.72 3.84
C PHE A 472 30.30 -8.54 5.34
N PHE A 473 31.39 -7.82 5.68
CA PHE A 473 31.70 -7.41 7.04
C PHE A 473 31.31 -5.95 7.26
N ALA A 474 30.42 -5.70 8.23
CA ALA A 474 29.94 -4.34 8.54
C ALA A 474 30.98 -3.49 9.30
N PHE A 475 31.92 -4.13 10.02
CA PHE A 475 32.99 -3.47 10.79
C PHE A 475 34.32 -4.16 10.49
N ASP A 476 35.40 -3.78 11.23
CA ASP A 476 36.69 -4.45 11.11
C ASP A 476 36.56 -5.97 11.35
N SER A 477 37.12 -6.77 10.48
CA SER A 477 36.99 -8.23 10.51
C SER A 477 37.54 -8.89 11.80
N ASN A 478 38.38 -8.19 12.55
CA ASN A 478 38.88 -8.61 13.85
C ASN A 478 37.91 -8.27 15.01
N PHE A 479 36.88 -7.50 14.77
CA PHE A 479 35.85 -7.22 15.76
C PHE A 479 35.00 -8.47 15.97
N THR A 480 34.89 -8.92 17.21
CA THR A 480 34.19 -10.16 17.57
C THR A 480 32.98 -9.93 18.48
N GLY A 481 32.56 -8.68 18.67
CA GLY A 481 31.42 -8.31 19.51
C GLY A 481 30.06 -8.63 18.93
N GLY A 482 30.02 -9.02 17.65
CA GLY A 482 28.78 -9.25 16.89
C GLY A 482 28.21 -7.99 16.26
N VAL A 483 27.15 -8.14 15.49
CA VAL A 483 26.46 -7.04 14.80
C VAL A 483 24.95 -7.19 14.93
N ASN A 484 24.26 -6.10 15.29
CA ASN A 484 22.81 -5.99 15.23
C ASN A 484 22.42 -5.36 13.89
N VAL A 485 21.33 -5.81 13.28
CA VAL A 485 20.93 -5.41 11.93
C VAL A 485 19.52 -4.85 11.89
N GLY A 486 19.29 -3.92 10.95
CA GLY A 486 18.01 -3.39 10.52
C GLY A 486 18.05 -3.17 9.01
N ALA A 487 16.90 -2.91 8.38
CA ALA A 487 16.81 -2.70 6.94
C ALA A 487 15.66 -1.75 6.56
N GLY A 488 15.82 -1.03 5.44
CA GLY A 488 14.83 -0.12 4.85
C GLY A 488 15.44 0.60 3.66
N ASP A 489 14.64 1.18 2.76
CA ASP A 489 15.12 2.01 1.64
C ASP A 489 15.42 3.43 2.16
N ILE A 490 16.60 3.58 2.77
CA ILE A 490 16.97 4.79 3.55
C ILE A 490 17.28 5.98 2.66
N ASN A 491 17.87 5.72 1.49
CA ASN A 491 18.25 6.77 0.56
C ASN A 491 17.24 6.97 -0.57
N GLN A 492 16.14 6.21 -0.56
CA GLN A 492 15.04 6.26 -1.52
C GLN A 492 15.50 6.01 -2.98
N ASP A 493 16.45 5.07 -3.15
CA ASP A 493 16.93 4.69 -4.48
C ASP A 493 16.19 3.47 -5.07
N GLY A 494 15.19 2.95 -4.36
CA GLY A 494 14.38 1.78 -4.74
C GLY A 494 15.01 0.44 -4.37
N PHE A 495 16.16 0.45 -3.67
CA PHE A 495 16.81 -0.75 -3.14
C PHE A 495 16.87 -0.69 -1.61
N MET A 496 16.56 -1.80 -0.97
CA MET A 496 16.63 -1.88 0.48
C MET A 496 18.08 -1.75 0.98
N ASP A 497 18.29 -0.85 1.96
CA ASP A 497 19.57 -0.58 2.61
C ASP A 497 19.71 -1.34 3.93
N ILE A 498 20.95 -1.46 4.44
CA ILE A 498 21.26 -2.22 5.63
C ILE A 498 21.79 -1.29 6.71
N VAL A 499 21.16 -1.33 7.90
CA VAL A 499 21.70 -0.71 9.11
C VAL A 499 22.44 -1.77 9.92
N ALA A 500 23.66 -1.48 10.30
CA ALA A 500 24.47 -2.34 11.16
C ALA A 500 24.93 -1.57 12.39
N ALA A 501 24.69 -2.11 13.58
CA ALA A 501 25.16 -1.55 14.84
C ALA A 501 26.11 -2.50 15.56
N ALA A 502 27.17 -1.96 16.12
CA ALA A 502 28.20 -2.74 16.79
C ALA A 502 27.64 -3.40 18.08
N GLY A 503 27.89 -4.69 18.25
CA GLY A 503 27.60 -5.42 19.47
C GLY A 503 28.57 -5.09 20.60
N ALA A 504 28.44 -5.81 21.73
CA ALA A 504 29.22 -5.54 22.94
C ALA A 504 30.74 -5.71 22.70
N GLY A 505 31.53 -4.80 23.29
CA GLY A 505 32.97 -4.75 23.12
C GLY A 505 33.47 -3.82 22.01
N GLY A 506 32.56 -3.34 21.14
CA GLY A 506 32.80 -2.25 20.20
C GLY A 506 32.42 -0.90 20.78
N GLY A 507 32.77 0.20 20.09
CA GLY A 507 32.14 1.50 20.33
C GLY A 507 30.66 1.49 19.91
N PRO A 508 29.84 2.45 20.32
CA PRO A 508 28.39 2.47 20.00
C PRO A 508 28.15 2.95 18.56
N GLU A 509 28.87 2.36 17.63
CA GLU A 509 28.87 2.74 16.21
C GLU A 509 27.69 2.13 15.46
N VAL A 510 27.03 2.98 14.67
CA VAL A 510 25.98 2.59 13.70
C VAL A 510 26.46 2.98 12.31
N ARG A 511 26.29 2.10 11.34
CA ARG A 511 26.58 2.31 9.92
C ARG A 511 25.38 1.94 9.06
N VAL A 512 25.15 2.74 8.04
CA VAL A 512 24.15 2.47 7.01
C VAL A 512 24.87 2.16 5.70
N PHE A 513 24.50 1.06 5.06
CA PHE A 513 25.09 0.61 3.81
C PHE A 513 24.03 0.59 2.72
N ASN A 514 24.35 1.16 1.56
CA ASN A 514 23.52 1.03 0.37
C ASN A 514 23.40 -0.44 -0.03
N GLY A 515 22.18 -0.93 -0.11
CA GLY A 515 21.94 -2.35 -0.33
C GLY A 515 22.36 -2.87 -1.69
N ALA A 516 22.37 -2.03 -2.73
CA ALA A 516 22.84 -2.40 -4.06
C ALA A 516 24.38 -2.48 -4.12
N THR A 517 25.10 -1.47 -3.58
CA THR A 517 26.54 -1.26 -3.78
C THR A 517 27.39 -1.64 -2.57
N LEU A 518 26.82 -1.77 -1.38
CA LEU A 518 27.47 -1.90 -0.07
C LEU A 518 28.37 -0.70 0.30
N ALA A 519 28.21 0.44 -0.37
CA ALA A 519 28.86 1.68 0.03
C ALA A 519 28.22 2.21 1.32
N VAL A 520 29.04 2.84 2.19
CA VAL A 520 28.51 3.47 3.41
C VAL A 520 27.77 4.76 3.02
N ILE A 521 26.48 4.84 3.37
CA ILE A 521 25.62 6.02 3.23
C ILE A 521 25.92 6.99 4.37
N SER A 522 25.83 6.49 5.61
CA SER A 522 26.03 7.27 6.82
C SER A 522 26.65 6.42 7.95
N GLN A 523 27.32 7.10 8.88
CA GLN A 523 27.87 6.44 10.08
C GLN A 523 27.98 7.43 11.23
N TRP A 524 27.70 6.99 12.46
CA TRP A 524 27.78 7.80 13.67
C TRP A 524 27.95 6.97 14.93
N TYR A 525 28.25 7.62 16.06
CA TYR A 525 28.16 7.02 17.39
C TYR A 525 26.80 7.37 18.01
N ALA A 526 25.97 6.36 18.30
CA ALA A 526 24.66 6.54 18.91
C ALA A 526 24.76 7.04 20.37
N TYR A 527 25.83 6.69 21.09
CA TYR A 527 26.08 7.05 22.48
C TYR A 527 27.50 7.58 22.64
N GLU A 528 27.92 7.89 23.89
CA GLU A 528 29.28 8.29 24.17
C GLU A 528 30.30 7.25 23.68
N SER A 529 31.36 7.66 23.01
CA SER A 529 32.33 6.78 22.36
C SER A 529 33.02 5.81 23.31
N SER A 530 33.00 6.08 24.62
CA SER A 530 33.50 5.19 25.67
C SER A 530 32.55 4.07 26.05
N PHE A 531 31.28 4.14 25.61
CA PHE A 531 30.31 3.10 25.88
C PHE A 531 30.59 1.86 25.03
N SER A 532 30.72 0.70 25.67
CA SER A 532 31.07 -0.57 25.03
C SER A 532 30.04 -1.67 25.25
N GLY A 533 28.85 -1.32 25.73
CA GLY A 533 27.77 -2.30 26.00
C GLY A 533 27.05 -2.85 24.76
N GLY A 534 27.37 -2.29 23.58
CA GLY A 534 26.69 -2.60 22.32
C GLY A 534 25.43 -1.73 22.09
N VAL A 535 24.92 -1.76 20.87
CA VAL A 535 23.73 -1.01 20.45
C VAL A 535 22.74 -1.95 19.79
N THR A 536 21.50 -1.96 20.25
CA THR A 536 20.37 -2.57 19.54
C THR A 536 19.75 -1.56 18.58
N VAL A 537 19.19 -2.02 17.47
CA VAL A 537 18.62 -1.15 16.44
C VAL A 537 17.28 -1.68 15.92
N ALA A 538 16.42 -0.74 15.54
CA ALA A 538 15.25 -0.96 14.70
C ALA A 538 15.18 0.18 13.67
N VAL A 539 14.59 -0.09 12.51
CA VAL A 539 14.55 0.84 11.36
C VAL A 539 13.14 0.91 10.82
N GLY A 540 12.65 2.11 10.57
CA GLY A 540 11.34 2.36 9.98
C GLY A 540 11.12 3.85 9.73
N ASP A 541 10.12 4.16 8.94
CA ASP A 541 9.60 5.52 8.75
C ASP A 541 8.60 5.82 9.88
N LEU A 542 9.11 6.39 10.99
CA LEU A 542 8.30 6.63 12.21
C LEU A 542 7.32 7.80 12.03
N GLY A 543 7.68 8.76 11.18
CA GLY A 543 6.87 9.96 10.94
C GLY A 543 5.92 9.83 9.77
N ASP A 544 5.94 8.71 9.06
CA ASP A 544 5.22 8.48 7.78
C ASP A 544 5.45 9.64 6.78
N ASP A 545 6.69 10.20 6.81
CA ASP A 545 7.10 11.33 5.97
C ASP A 545 8.05 10.92 4.82
N GLY A 546 8.27 9.62 4.66
CA GLY A 546 9.19 9.02 3.70
C GLY A 546 10.65 9.06 4.14
N VAL A 547 10.94 9.54 5.35
CA VAL A 547 12.28 9.57 5.92
C VAL A 547 12.42 8.43 6.92
N PHE A 548 13.38 7.54 6.70
CA PHE A 548 13.63 6.44 7.61
C PHE A 548 14.39 6.88 8.85
N GLU A 549 13.95 6.41 10.03
CA GLU A 549 14.63 6.57 11.29
C GLU A 549 15.32 5.29 11.72
N VAL A 550 16.43 5.46 12.45
CA VAL A 550 17.08 4.43 13.24
C VAL A 550 16.79 4.66 14.70
N VAL A 551 16.02 3.76 15.30
CA VAL A 551 15.83 3.70 16.76
C VAL A 551 16.96 2.88 17.35
N THR A 552 17.66 3.41 18.33
CA THR A 552 18.75 2.73 19.02
C THR A 552 18.43 2.51 20.49
N GLY A 553 18.83 1.36 21.03
CA GLY A 553 18.79 1.04 22.46
C GLY A 553 20.18 0.73 22.99
N THR A 554 20.46 1.15 24.22
CA THR A 554 21.72 0.80 24.89
C THR A 554 21.77 -0.70 25.23
N GLY A 555 22.89 -1.33 24.96
CA GLY A 555 23.16 -2.67 25.49
C GLY A 555 23.46 -2.67 26.99
N SER A 556 23.81 -3.82 27.54
CA SER A 556 24.04 -4.02 28.99
C SER A 556 25.11 -3.06 29.53
N GLY A 557 24.84 -2.51 30.73
CA GLY A 557 25.70 -1.53 31.41
C GLY A 557 25.34 -0.08 31.16
N GLY A 558 24.57 0.23 30.09
CA GLY A 558 24.07 1.57 29.81
C GLY A 558 22.82 1.94 30.62
N SER A 559 22.49 3.24 30.68
CA SER A 559 21.15 3.70 31.07
C SER A 559 20.12 3.21 30.07
N PRO A 560 18.84 3.00 30.42
CA PRO A 560 17.83 2.49 29.49
C PRO A 560 17.38 3.59 28.53
N LEU A 561 18.34 4.15 27.80
CA LEU A 561 18.19 5.28 26.91
C LEU A 561 17.92 4.82 25.49
N VAL A 562 16.80 5.25 24.95
CA VAL A 562 16.46 5.13 23.53
C VAL A 562 16.81 6.43 22.84
N LYS A 563 17.40 6.35 21.67
CA LYS A 563 17.65 7.51 20.79
C LYS A 563 17.14 7.22 19.39
N VAL A 564 16.64 8.27 18.74
CA VAL A 564 16.13 8.26 17.36
C VAL A 564 17.03 9.14 16.51
N PHE A 565 17.41 8.62 15.35
CA PHE A 565 18.28 9.30 14.38
C PHE A 565 17.67 9.22 12.98
N ASN A 566 17.87 10.25 12.18
CA ASN A 566 17.66 10.18 10.74
C ASN A 566 18.65 9.17 10.14
N ALA A 567 18.16 8.14 9.49
CA ALA A 567 18.98 7.05 8.99
C ALA A 567 19.96 7.49 7.88
N ASN A 568 19.51 8.37 6.99
CA ASN A 568 20.29 8.82 5.84
C ASN A 568 21.46 9.73 6.23
N THR A 569 21.29 10.54 7.27
CA THR A 569 22.28 11.56 7.67
C THR A 569 23.01 11.24 8.97
N GLY A 570 22.50 10.34 9.79
CA GLY A 570 22.95 10.12 11.17
C GLY A 570 22.60 11.25 12.13
N ALA A 571 21.77 12.20 11.74
CA ALA A 571 21.40 13.34 12.58
C ALA A 571 20.50 12.89 13.74
N PHE A 572 20.83 13.36 14.95
CA PHE A 572 20.01 13.10 16.15
C PHE A 572 18.67 13.82 16.04
N ILE A 573 17.57 13.09 16.36
CA ILE A 573 16.19 13.61 16.34
C ILE A 573 15.66 13.72 17.77
N ASN A 574 15.61 12.60 18.52
CA ASN A 574 14.96 12.56 19.83
C ASN A 574 15.58 11.50 20.76
N GLN A 575 15.27 11.58 22.06
CA GLN A 575 15.65 10.57 23.05
C GLN A 575 14.73 10.53 24.26
N PHE A 576 14.63 9.36 24.89
CA PHE A 576 13.88 9.18 26.15
C PHE A 576 14.42 7.98 26.96
N LEU A 577 14.03 7.88 28.22
CA LEU A 577 14.31 6.72 29.06
C LEU A 577 13.12 5.75 28.99
N ALA A 578 13.35 4.55 28.46
CA ALA A 578 12.30 3.53 28.35
C ALA A 578 11.93 2.88 29.69
N TYR A 579 12.83 2.93 30.67
CA TYR A 579 12.68 2.36 32.02
C TYR A 579 13.32 3.30 33.05
N ALA A 580 13.25 2.94 34.35
CA ALA A 580 13.90 3.72 35.39
C ALA A 580 15.43 3.82 35.14
N ASP A 581 16.01 5.00 35.31
CA ASP A 581 17.43 5.26 35.02
C ASP A 581 18.43 4.37 35.79
N SER A 582 18.00 3.84 36.92
CA SER A 582 18.78 2.86 37.71
C SER A 582 18.92 1.49 37.05
N PHE A 583 18.05 1.18 36.07
CA PHE A 583 18.11 -0.07 35.32
C PHE A 583 19.32 -0.06 34.36
N LYS A 584 20.14 -1.12 34.38
CA LYS A 584 21.37 -1.24 33.57
C LYS A 584 21.44 -2.55 32.78
N GLY A 585 20.31 -3.24 32.64
CA GLY A 585 20.24 -4.53 31.96
C GLY A 585 20.33 -4.46 30.43
N GLY A 586 20.31 -3.24 29.87
CA GLY A 586 20.19 -3.03 28.42
C GLY A 586 18.73 -3.08 27.97
N ILE A 587 18.48 -2.67 26.76
CA ILE A 587 17.14 -2.67 26.15
C ILE A 587 17.20 -3.24 24.75
N SER A 588 16.23 -4.02 24.36
CA SER A 588 15.92 -4.29 22.96
C SER A 588 14.92 -3.26 22.43
N VAL A 589 15.04 -2.91 21.16
CA VAL A 589 14.13 -2.00 20.48
C VAL A 589 13.48 -2.68 19.29
N GLY A 590 12.23 -2.32 19.03
CA GLY A 590 11.44 -2.69 17.88
C GLY A 590 10.60 -1.52 17.43
N ILE A 591 9.99 -1.64 16.26
CA ILE A 591 9.07 -0.66 15.70
C ILE A 591 7.79 -1.39 15.30
N ASN A 592 6.64 -0.84 15.64
CA ASN A 592 5.32 -1.35 15.28
C ASN A 592 4.26 -0.27 15.50
N ASP A 593 3.13 -0.35 14.81
CA ASP A 593 1.94 0.44 15.12
C ASP A 593 1.29 -0.11 16.38
N GLY A 594 1.54 0.54 17.51
CA GLY A 594 1.13 0.08 18.84
C GLY A 594 -0.27 0.51 19.26
N ASP A 595 -0.82 1.55 18.65
CA ASP A 595 -2.17 2.05 18.96
C ASP A 595 -3.17 1.86 17.82
N GLY A 596 -2.72 1.39 16.65
CA GLY A 596 -3.57 1.13 15.48
C GLY A 596 -3.90 2.39 14.70
N ASN A 597 -3.14 3.49 14.88
CA ASN A 597 -3.36 4.76 14.19
C ASN A 597 -2.73 4.80 12.79
N GLY A 598 -1.92 3.77 12.46
CA GLY A 598 -1.22 3.61 11.19
C GLY A 598 0.17 4.21 11.14
N THR A 599 0.59 4.96 12.16
CA THR A 599 1.99 5.40 12.33
C THR A 599 2.79 4.36 13.12
N LEU A 600 4.11 4.34 12.89
CA LEU A 600 4.98 3.39 13.59
C LEU A 600 5.41 3.95 14.94
N ASP A 601 5.28 3.13 15.98
CA ASP A 601 5.65 3.42 17.35
C ASP A 601 6.92 2.70 17.78
N ILE A 602 7.49 3.14 18.90
CA ILE A 602 8.71 2.56 19.44
C ILE A 602 8.36 1.53 20.51
N ILE A 603 8.73 0.28 20.28
CA ILE A 603 8.55 -0.81 21.24
C ILE A 603 9.89 -1.10 21.92
N THR A 604 9.86 -1.32 23.23
CA THR A 604 11.06 -1.64 24.00
C THR A 604 10.87 -2.87 24.87
N GLY A 605 11.92 -3.66 25.01
CA GLY A 605 11.99 -4.80 25.91
C GLY A 605 13.11 -4.63 26.94
N ALA A 606 12.81 -4.82 28.22
CA ALA A 606 13.81 -4.75 29.29
C ALA A 606 14.76 -5.93 29.22
N GLY A 607 16.08 -5.69 29.19
CA GLY A 607 17.09 -6.73 29.19
C GLY A 607 17.29 -7.41 30.54
N ALA A 608 18.34 -8.22 30.67
CA ALA A 608 18.60 -9.02 31.85
C ALA A 608 18.79 -8.18 33.13
N GLY A 609 18.21 -8.65 34.24
CA GLY A 609 18.18 -7.92 35.53
C GLY A 609 16.88 -7.16 35.77
N GLY A 610 16.08 -6.93 34.74
CA GLY A 610 14.69 -6.46 34.82
C GLY A 610 13.71 -7.62 34.73
N GLY A 611 12.44 -7.38 35.09
CA GLY A 611 11.35 -8.28 34.67
C GLY A 611 11.19 -8.24 33.15
N PRO A 612 10.46 -9.20 32.52
CA PRO A 612 10.28 -9.23 31.08
C PRO A 612 9.25 -8.17 30.65
N GLN A 613 9.51 -6.91 30.98
CA GLN A 613 8.62 -5.77 30.74
C GLN A 613 8.78 -5.28 29.30
N VAL A 614 7.66 -5.15 28.62
CA VAL A 614 7.54 -4.55 27.28
C VAL A 614 6.78 -3.22 27.40
N ASN A 615 7.33 -2.17 26.84
CA ASN A 615 6.70 -0.85 26.73
C ASN A 615 6.56 -0.45 25.27
N ALA A 616 5.46 0.23 24.93
CA ALA A 616 5.26 0.91 23.66
C ALA A 616 5.12 2.41 23.90
N PHE A 617 5.73 3.20 23.02
CA PHE A 617 5.73 4.65 23.08
C PHE A 617 5.29 5.23 21.75
N ASP A 618 4.28 6.08 21.80
CA ASP A 618 3.76 6.82 20.64
C ASP A 618 4.86 7.71 20.01
N TYR A 619 4.95 7.74 18.70
CA TYR A 619 5.83 8.67 18.01
C TYR A 619 4.98 9.69 17.22
N PRO A 620 5.28 11.01 17.27
CA PRO A 620 6.52 11.62 17.83
C PRO A 620 6.42 12.08 19.29
N THR A 621 5.30 11.87 20.01
CA THR A 621 5.07 12.43 21.36
C THR A 621 5.94 11.78 22.41
N LEU A 622 6.29 10.50 22.24
CA LEU A 622 7.00 9.63 23.17
C LEU A 622 6.22 9.35 24.46
N ASP A 623 4.90 9.52 24.41
CA ASP A 623 4.00 9.13 25.48
C ASP A 623 3.89 7.60 25.56
N LEU A 624 3.77 7.07 26.78
CA LEU A 624 3.61 5.63 27.00
C LEU A 624 2.22 5.18 26.59
N LEU A 625 2.13 4.38 25.52
CA LEU A 625 0.87 3.81 25.04
C LEU A 625 0.42 2.65 25.93
N PHE A 626 1.30 1.68 26.14
CA PHE A 626 1.03 0.55 27.02
C PHE A 626 2.31 -0.03 27.64
N SER A 627 2.11 -0.81 28.71
CA SER A 627 3.17 -1.54 29.40
C SER A 627 2.63 -2.87 29.92
N PHE A 628 3.33 -3.96 29.66
CA PHE A 628 2.97 -5.28 30.17
C PHE A 628 4.20 -6.15 30.43
N TYR A 629 4.00 -7.30 31.14
CA TYR A 629 5.04 -8.31 31.31
C TYR A 629 4.81 -9.48 30.34
N SER A 630 5.82 -9.81 29.53
CA SER A 630 5.82 -10.97 28.64
C SER A 630 6.18 -12.23 29.42
N GLY A 631 5.20 -12.77 30.16
CA GLY A 631 5.37 -13.93 31.03
C GLY A 631 5.45 -13.58 32.52
N ASP A 632 6.18 -14.42 33.31
CA ASP A 632 6.30 -14.25 34.75
C ASP A 632 7.13 -13.00 35.09
N SER A 633 6.51 -12.03 35.78
CA SER A 633 7.15 -10.77 36.17
C SER A 633 8.37 -10.95 37.11
N THR A 634 8.51 -12.11 37.74
CA THR A 634 9.68 -12.45 38.57
C THR A 634 10.86 -13.00 37.78
N ASN A 635 10.68 -13.25 36.49
CA ASN A 635 11.76 -13.71 35.62
C ASN A 635 12.70 -12.55 35.30
N THR A 636 13.94 -12.61 35.77
CA THR A 636 14.96 -11.56 35.60
C THR A 636 15.87 -11.78 34.38
N LYS A 637 15.54 -12.69 33.48
CA LYS A 637 16.33 -12.91 32.27
C LYS A 637 16.08 -11.86 31.18
N GLY A 638 15.07 -11.01 31.39
CA GLY A 638 14.66 -9.97 30.45
C GLY A 638 13.78 -10.48 29.31
N VAL A 639 13.47 -9.59 28.39
CA VAL A 639 12.68 -9.85 27.17
C VAL A 639 13.32 -9.18 25.97
N VAL A 640 13.25 -9.82 24.80
CA VAL A 640 13.61 -9.24 23.52
C VAL A 640 12.34 -9.07 22.70
N VAL A 641 12.16 -7.88 22.16
CA VAL A 641 11.06 -7.56 21.24
C VAL A 641 11.55 -7.65 19.80
N GLY A 642 10.70 -8.16 18.92
CA GLY A 642 10.96 -8.22 17.48
C GLY A 642 10.41 -7.00 16.78
N THR A 643 11.02 -6.69 15.64
CA THR A 643 10.49 -5.70 14.70
C THR A 643 9.41 -6.35 13.83
N ILE A 644 8.34 -5.59 13.55
CA ILE A 644 7.46 -5.91 12.43
C ILE A 644 7.86 -4.97 11.31
N ASN A 645 8.21 -5.52 10.16
CA ASN A 645 8.47 -4.69 9.01
C ASN A 645 7.11 -4.24 8.46
N GLY A 646 6.69 -3.03 8.85
CA GLY A 646 5.50 -2.36 8.34
C GLY A 646 5.67 -1.82 6.93
N GLN A 647 6.74 -2.21 6.21
CA GLN A 647 6.93 -1.82 4.82
C GLN A 647 5.96 -2.57 3.93
N PHE A 648 5.06 -1.82 3.35
CA PHE A 648 4.28 -2.25 2.20
C PHE A 648 5.25 -2.40 1.03
N LEU A 649 5.37 -3.63 0.54
CA LEU A 649 6.08 -3.87 -0.70
C LEU A 649 5.28 -3.23 -1.83
N VAL A 650 5.81 -2.16 -2.40
CA VAL A 650 5.39 -1.67 -3.70
C VAL A 650 6.07 -2.55 -4.73
N GLY A 651 5.32 -3.45 -5.28
CA GLY A 651 5.79 -4.30 -6.38
C GLY A 651 5.12 -3.97 -7.67
#